data_bd4f3ba4d2ddb8618c97c13b29daa67c
#
_entry.id   bd4f3ba4d2ddb8618c97c13b29daa67c
#
_cell.length_a   1.000
_cell.length_b   1.000
_cell.length_c   1.000
_cell.angle_alpha   90.00
_cell.angle_beta   90.00
_cell.angle_gamma   90.00
#
_symmetry.space_group_name_H-M   'P 1'
#
loop_
_entity.id
_entity.type
_entity.pdbx_description
1 polymer ?
#
loop_
_entity_poly.entity_id
_entity_poly.type
_entity_poly.pdbx_seq_one_letter_code
_entity_poly.pdbx_strand_id
1 'polypeptide(L)'
;MKVYFYALMAMSLITTQINADESSPESAENLEEVEVTASILNPSRIINPLYVIDGSEIEDDATTSLGEAVDSYLGVSIADYGAAVGQPIIRGMSGPRVKILKNGMVNRDVSGLGVDHLNDIDLNDIEQIEIVKGPSSLLYANGTIGGIINVVDNCIAEGNYDKQEFIAGLETQSVNDGDVQHLNYKNNIAGFNVNFGYKNSEFGNFDIPDGAVMHDEDHEGHDEHEEEEELSYIENSDLEIESTKFGISRAGAWGYFGVSVDNLESIYGIPYHGEHGDEHGDEHDDHDDDHGDDHDDHDDDDHGDEHEGERIFSTTDSESLTVKGLYNLNGNLVNSVTYNYRDTDYTLTEAHAEEEGHDEHEEEGHEEHAPTVFSNDATEYGAIFDLSNDNFIQKISLNFVDEDSSIVGEEAFMNPANNEEFTIGYFMSADLDNFYIDAGFRIDQIDRTGSVTDEDHGDIDYYSIDDDTNSFALSLGRDLSDSLDVNFGFSSVERLPSVIELFMNGPHMATGRLETGNPNLNSETSNNFDITFNFDNGDFYAYASFYINDVDNYITLMDELDDHDDHDDHHGDEHGDDDHDDDHGDDHGDDDHDDHDDHANLIHADYVQEDAEFRGYEFEFGRTFSLGSGDLTLSFGRDDVNAEFSDGHNVPRINPSRNIYSLSYVENDWVFKLSLKDVEKQNDIGEGESVTDSYQMLNTRLTKTFNLSGPGELKVSIFGSNLLDEVARNHSSFVKNQVPLAGRNYGAKFSYKF
;
A
#
# COMPACT_ATOMS: atom_id res chain seq x y z
N MET A 1 4.96 15.31 -28.80
CA MET A 1 4.52 15.58 -30.18
C MET A 1 4.69 14.40 -31.17
N LYS A 2 5.28 13.28 -30.78
CA LYS A 2 5.43 12.07 -31.60
C LYS A 2 4.37 10.99 -31.31
N VAL A 3 3.79 10.95 -30.12
CA VAL A 3 2.80 9.93 -29.70
C VAL A 3 1.40 10.22 -30.25
N TYR A 4 1.02 11.50 -30.41
CA TYR A 4 -0.28 11.89 -30.98
C TYR A 4 -0.54 11.41 -32.41
N PHE A 5 0.51 10.99 -33.13
CA PHE A 5 0.37 10.58 -34.53
C PHE A 5 -0.05 9.11 -34.72
N TYR A 6 0.21 8.27 -33.72
CA TYR A 6 -0.12 6.84 -33.79
C TYR A 6 -1.55 6.54 -33.35
N ALA A 7 -2.09 7.27 -32.39
CA ALA A 7 -3.48 7.13 -31.95
C ALA A 7 -4.47 7.54 -33.05
N LEU A 8 -4.16 8.57 -33.87
CA LEU A 8 -4.99 9.00 -34.99
C LEU A 8 -4.91 8.03 -36.21
N MET A 9 -3.85 7.23 -36.31
CA MET A 9 -3.68 6.27 -37.39
C MET A 9 -4.43 4.96 -37.15
N ALA A 10 -4.65 4.57 -35.88
CA ALA A 10 -5.46 3.43 -35.49
C ALA A 10 -6.96 3.67 -35.78
N MET A 11 -7.43 4.92 -35.66
CA MET A 11 -8.84 5.29 -35.93
C MET A 11 -9.24 5.27 -37.41
N SER A 12 -8.29 5.25 -38.35
CA SER A 12 -8.56 5.32 -39.79
C SER A 12 -8.71 3.95 -40.49
N LEU A 13 -8.55 2.83 -39.78
CA LEU A 13 -8.59 1.47 -40.36
C LEU A 13 -9.88 0.69 -40.11
N ILE A 14 -10.87 1.26 -39.38
CA ILE A 14 -12.12 0.54 -39.03
C ILE A 14 -13.33 1.04 -39.84
N THR A 15 -13.17 1.31 -41.10
CA THR A 15 -14.34 1.55 -42.00
C THR A 15 -14.48 0.45 -43.03
N THR A 16 -15.01 -0.71 -42.64
CA THR A 16 -15.65 -1.63 -43.60
C THR A 16 -16.79 -2.44 -42.97
N GLN A 17 -18.00 -2.02 -43.35
CA GLN A 17 -19.24 -2.81 -43.55
C GLN A 17 -19.81 -3.65 -42.39
N ILE A 18 -20.86 -3.11 -41.80
CA ILE A 18 -21.84 -3.88 -41.04
C ILE A 18 -23.20 -3.78 -41.72
N ASN A 19 -23.75 -4.95 -42.12
CA ASN A 19 -25.16 -5.07 -42.50
C ASN A 19 -25.99 -5.25 -41.21
N ALA A 20 -26.94 -4.37 -40.99
CA ALA A 20 -27.88 -4.43 -39.88
C ALA A 20 -28.94 -5.51 -40.12
N ASP A 21 -29.23 -6.31 -39.12
CA ASP A 21 -30.47 -7.08 -38.99
C ASP A 21 -31.23 -6.59 -37.76
N GLU A 22 -32.46 -6.16 -37.96
CA GLU A 22 -33.36 -5.59 -36.96
C GLU A 22 -33.94 -6.69 -36.06
N SER A 23 -33.71 -6.64 -34.76
CA SER A 23 -34.57 -7.29 -33.78
C SER A 23 -34.77 -6.41 -32.55
N SER A 24 -36.03 -6.32 -32.14
CA SER A 24 -36.67 -5.45 -31.15
C SER A 24 -36.07 -5.49 -29.76
N PRO A 25 -36.29 -4.43 -28.93
CA PRO A 25 -35.74 -4.37 -27.57
C PRO A 25 -36.57 -5.21 -26.58
N GLU A 26 -35.98 -6.17 -25.95
CA GLU A 26 -36.44 -6.71 -24.69
C GLU A 26 -35.70 -6.00 -23.56
N SER A 27 -36.49 -5.23 -22.80
CA SER A 27 -36.08 -4.58 -21.60
C SER A 27 -36.13 -5.56 -20.43
N ALA A 28 -35.00 -5.83 -19.85
CA ALA A 28 -34.81 -6.12 -18.43
C ALA A 28 -33.29 -6.04 -18.19
N GLU A 29 -32.82 -4.97 -17.63
CA GLU A 29 -31.52 -4.93 -17.00
C GLU A 29 -31.56 -5.93 -15.86
N ASN A 30 -30.92 -7.08 -16.05
CA ASN A 30 -30.37 -7.81 -14.95
C ASN A 30 -29.19 -6.95 -14.48
N LEU A 31 -29.24 -6.47 -13.26
CA LEU A 31 -28.04 -6.15 -12.50
C LEU A 31 -27.17 -7.39 -12.64
N GLU A 32 -26.02 -7.29 -13.30
CA GLU A 32 -25.05 -8.36 -13.35
C GLU A 32 -24.74 -8.68 -11.90
N GLU A 33 -25.15 -9.86 -11.45
CA GLU A 33 -24.78 -10.40 -10.16
C GLU A 33 -23.27 -10.51 -10.21
N VAL A 34 -22.56 -9.73 -9.37
CA VAL A 34 -21.09 -9.75 -9.30
C VAL A 34 -20.69 -11.18 -8.96
N GLU A 35 -20.22 -11.92 -9.95
CA GLU A 35 -19.74 -13.28 -9.75
C GLU A 35 -18.33 -13.21 -9.16
N VAL A 36 -18.21 -13.46 -7.87
CA VAL A 36 -16.93 -13.50 -7.15
C VAL A 36 -16.09 -14.65 -7.71
N THR A 37 -15.26 -14.37 -8.70
CA THR A 37 -14.57 -15.40 -9.50
C THR A 37 -13.34 -15.97 -8.79
N ALA A 38 -12.71 -15.22 -7.90
CA ALA A 38 -11.55 -15.68 -7.14
C ALA A 38 -11.93 -16.26 -5.77
N SER A 39 -13.13 -15.96 -5.27
CA SER A 39 -13.59 -16.55 -4.01
C SER A 39 -13.88 -18.03 -4.18
N ILE A 40 -13.26 -18.83 -3.32
CA ILE A 40 -13.53 -20.25 -3.20
C ILE A 40 -14.95 -20.50 -2.68
N LEU A 41 -15.61 -19.45 -2.21
CA LEU A 41 -16.90 -19.48 -1.53
C LEU A 41 -18.02 -19.27 -2.54
N ASN A 42 -19.17 -19.88 -2.28
CA ASN A 42 -20.36 -19.67 -3.08
C ASN A 42 -20.83 -18.21 -2.95
N PRO A 43 -20.94 -17.41 -4.04
CA PRO A 43 -21.25 -15.99 -3.99
C PRO A 43 -22.54 -15.63 -3.22
N SER A 44 -23.50 -16.56 -3.13
CA SER A 44 -24.77 -16.31 -2.47
C SER A 44 -24.75 -16.37 -0.94
N ARG A 45 -23.61 -16.72 -0.30
CA ARG A 45 -23.49 -16.89 1.16
C ARG A 45 -22.08 -16.72 1.69
N ILE A 46 -21.31 -15.78 1.17
CA ILE A 46 -20.01 -15.43 1.74
C ILE A 46 -20.27 -14.66 3.05
N ILE A 47 -19.92 -15.30 4.15
CA ILE A 47 -20.14 -14.76 5.48
C ILE A 47 -19.05 -13.78 5.86
N ASN A 48 -17.93 -13.76 5.14
CA ASN A 48 -16.80 -12.90 5.42
C ASN A 48 -15.86 -12.62 4.23
N PRO A 49 -16.26 -12.06 3.12
CA PRO A 49 -15.50 -10.93 2.66
C PRO A 49 -15.98 -9.75 3.48
N LEU A 50 -15.09 -8.94 3.94
CA LEU A 50 -15.51 -7.64 4.41
C LEU A 50 -16.13 -6.88 3.25
N TYR A 51 -15.45 -6.86 2.09
CA TYR A 51 -15.89 -6.11 0.93
C TYR A 51 -15.50 -6.80 -0.37
N VAL A 52 -16.33 -6.66 -1.39
CA VAL A 52 -16.04 -6.92 -2.79
C VAL A 52 -16.31 -5.62 -3.54
N ILE A 53 -15.28 -5.04 -4.10
CA ILE A 53 -15.31 -3.78 -4.83
C ILE A 53 -15.29 -4.11 -6.30
N ASP A 54 -16.33 -3.70 -7.04
CA ASP A 54 -16.44 -3.95 -8.48
C ASP A 54 -15.41 -3.13 -9.27
N GLY A 55 -14.82 -3.71 -10.31
CA GLY A 55 -13.83 -3.04 -11.13
C GLY A 55 -14.35 -1.76 -11.81
N SER A 56 -15.67 -1.70 -12.10
CA SER A 56 -16.28 -0.48 -12.63
C SER A 56 -16.33 0.67 -11.62
N GLU A 57 -16.37 0.38 -10.33
CA GLU A 57 -16.29 1.38 -9.27
C GLU A 57 -14.88 1.95 -9.16
N ILE A 58 -13.88 1.07 -9.25
CA ILE A 58 -12.46 1.45 -9.25
C ILE A 58 -12.11 2.24 -10.50
N GLU A 59 -12.60 1.81 -11.69
CA GLU A 59 -12.43 2.58 -12.94
C GLU A 59 -13.01 3.99 -12.83
N ASP A 60 -14.12 4.17 -12.10
CA ASP A 60 -14.77 5.46 -11.95
C ASP A 60 -14.07 6.36 -10.92
N ASP A 61 -13.41 5.82 -9.92
CA ASP A 61 -12.65 6.59 -8.93
C ASP A 61 -11.25 6.93 -9.47
N ALA A 62 -10.76 8.15 -9.18
CA ALA A 62 -9.45 8.61 -9.59
C ALA A 62 -8.44 8.22 -8.51
N THR A 63 -8.02 6.96 -8.49
CA THR A 63 -7.10 6.41 -7.51
C THR A 63 -5.72 6.15 -8.12
N THR A 64 -4.67 6.51 -7.40
CA THR A 64 -3.28 6.31 -7.80
C THR A 64 -2.69 5.03 -7.24
N SER A 65 -3.12 4.61 -6.06
CA SER A 65 -2.62 3.41 -5.36
C SER A 65 -3.72 2.43 -4.97
N LEU A 66 -3.33 1.18 -4.67
CA LEU A 66 -4.24 0.17 -4.12
C LEU A 66 -4.81 0.60 -2.76
N GLY A 67 -3.99 1.20 -1.91
CA GLY A 67 -4.43 1.69 -0.61
C GLY A 67 -5.53 2.73 -0.74
N GLU A 68 -5.36 3.71 -1.61
CA GLU A 68 -6.37 4.74 -1.88
C GLU A 68 -7.70 4.13 -2.38
N ALA A 69 -7.63 3.10 -3.22
CA ALA A 69 -8.82 2.41 -3.72
C ALA A 69 -9.65 1.74 -2.61
N VAL A 70 -9.04 1.37 -1.50
CA VAL A 70 -9.70 0.65 -0.39
C VAL A 70 -9.93 1.49 0.88
N ASP A 71 -9.34 2.68 1.01
CA ASP A 71 -9.42 3.54 2.21
C ASP A 71 -10.84 4.01 2.57
N SER A 72 -11.75 4.02 1.61
CA SER A 72 -13.15 4.43 1.87
C SER A 72 -13.99 3.36 2.59
N TYR A 73 -13.48 2.15 2.80
CA TYR A 73 -14.19 1.04 3.42
C TYR A 73 -13.90 0.94 4.92
N LEU A 74 -14.94 0.62 5.72
CA LEU A 74 -14.80 0.54 7.18
C LEU A 74 -13.82 -0.56 7.60
N GLY A 75 -13.02 -0.25 8.62
CA GLY A 75 -11.97 -1.14 9.14
C GLY A 75 -10.76 -1.26 8.21
N VAL A 76 -10.72 -0.50 7.10
CA VAL A 76 -9.56 -0.42 6.19
C VAL A 76 -9.05 1.01 6.18
N SER A 77 -7.77 1.20 6.35
CA SER A 77 -7.07 2.48 6.24
C SER A 77 -5.75 2.26 5.47
N ILE A 78 -4.97 3.30 5.30
CA ILE A 78 -3.68 3.22 4.60
C ILE A 78 -2.56 3.80 5.45
N ALA A 79 -1.34 3.32 5.24
CA ALA A 79 -0.13 4.05 5.49
C ALA A 79 0.35 4.61 4.16
N ASP A 80 0.53 5.92 4.07
CA ASP A 80 0.99 6.62 2.88
C ASP A 80 2.39 7.18 3.06
N TYR A 81 3.06 7.36 1.93
CA TYR A 81 4.34 8.03 1.82
C TYR A 81 4.35 8.83 0.51
N GLY A 82 3.67 9.98 0.52
CA GLY A 82 3.40 10.74 -0.71
C GLY A 82 2.31 10.11 -1.60
N ALA A 83 2.22 10.56 -2.85
CA ALA A 83 1.11 10.19 -3.75
C ALA A 83 1.21 8.78 -4.33
N ALA A 84 2.43 8.22 -4.44
CA ALA A 84 2.68 6.94 -5.07
C ALA A 84 2.39 5.76 -4.15
N VAL A 85 2.69 5.92 -2.86
CA VAL A 85 2.70 4.83 -1.89
C VAL A 85 1.42 4.85 -1.06
N GLY A 86 0.75 3.71 -0.96
CA GLY A 86 -0.44 3.53 -0.15
C GLY A 86 -0.55 2.08 0.30
N GLN A 87 0.03 1.75 1.47
CA GLN A 87 0.00 0.40 2.00
C GLN A 87 -1.29 0.18 2.81
N PRO A 88 -2.11 -0.84 2.48
CA PRO A 88 -3.35 -1.08 3.21
C PRO A 88 -3.14 -1.54 4.64
N ILE A 89 -3.95 -1.01 5.54
CA ILE A 89 -4.05 -1.41 6.95
C ILE A 89 -5.46 -1.95 7.19
N ILE A 90 -5.59 -3.10 7.85
CA ILE A 90 -6.88 -3.69 8.18
C ILE A 90 -6.99 -3.83 9.70
N ARG A 91 -7.95 -3.10 10.33
CA ARG A 91 -8.19 -3.12 11.79
C ARG A 91 -6.93 -2.85 12.62
N GLY A 92 -6.09 -1.90 12.19
CA GLY A 92 -4.82 -1.56 12.81
C GLY A 92 -3.65 -2.51 12.49
N MET A 93 -3.88 -3.59 11.74
CA MET A 93 -2.83 -4.51 11.31
C MET A 93 -2.21 -4.02 9.99
N SER A 94 -0.91 -3.87 9.93
CA SER A 94 -0.14 -3.35 8.80
C SER A 94 1.02 -4.26 8.40
N GLY A 95 1.71 -3.95 7.32
CA GLY A 95 2.91 -4.62 6.85
C GLY A 95 2.70 -6.11 6.58
N PRO A 96 3.59 -6.99 7.06
CA PRO A 96 3.54 -8.43 6.77
C PRO A 96 2.26 -9.14 7.23
N ARG A 97 1.43 -8.50 8.07
CA ARG A 97 0.16 -9.03 8.61
C ARG A 97 -1.03 -8.90 7.66
N VAL A 98 -0.92 -8.01 6.66
CA VAL A 98 -1.90 -7.85 5.58
C VAL A 98 -1.25 -8.33 4.28
N LYS A 99 -1.82 -9.35 3.65
CA LYS A 99 -1.26 -9.88 2.41
C LYS A 99 -2.00 -9.33 1.20
N ILE A 100 -1.25 -8.72 0.29
CA ILE A 100 -1.76 -8.28 -1.01
C ILE A 100 -1.57 -9.41 -2.00
N LEU A 101 -2.66 -9.77 -2.69
CA LEU A 101 -2.67 -10.84 -3.68
C LEU A 101 -3.12 -10.32 -5.03
N LYS A 102 -2.58 -10.90 -6.08
CA LYS A 102 -3.06 -10.75 -7.46
C LYS A 102 -3.50 -12.12 -7.97
N ASN A 103 -4.80 -12.25 -8.27
CA ASN A 103 -5.40 -13.52 -8.74
C ASN A 103 -5.18 -14.71 -7.80
N GLY A 104 -5.18 -14.48 -6.48
CA GLY A 104 -5.05 -15.50 -5.45
C GLY A 104 -3.62 -15.97 -5.17
N MET A 105 -2.60 -15.29 -5.68
CA MET A 105 -1.18 -15.47 -5.35
C MET A 105 -0.62 -14.19 -4.71
N VAL A 106 0.26 -14.33 -3.73
CA VAL A 106 0.85 -13.18 -3.03
C VAL A 106 1.63 -12.33 -4.03
N ASN A 107 1.45 -11.01 -3.97
CA ASN A 107 2.27 -10.09 -4.75
C ASN A 107 3.68 -10.06 -4.17
N ARG A 108 4.69 -10.26 -5.01
CA ARG A 108 6.10 -10.33 -4.62
C ARG A 108 6.81 -9.12 -5.20
N ASP A 109 6.91 -8.08 -4.39
CA ASP A 109 7.58 -6.83 -4.66
C ASP A 109 8.44 -6.43 -3.45
N VAL A 110 8.97 -5.23 -3.40
CA VAL A 110 9.76 -4.73 -2.28
C VAL A 110 8.94 -3.85 -1.31
N SER A 111 7.63 -3.72 -1.49
CA SER A 111 6.77 -2.93 -0.60
C SER A 111 6.77 -3.42 0.86
N GLY A 112 7.21 -4.64 1.10
CA GLY A 112 7.41 -5.19 2.43
C GLY A 112 8.78 -4.88 3.05
N LEU A 113 9.71 -4.26 2.32
CA LEU A 113 11.06 -3.92 2.78
C LEU A 113 11.15 -2.47 3.27
N GLY A 114 10.28 -1.57 2.80
CA GLY A 114 10.26 -0.17 3.21
C GLY A 114 8.85 0.42 3.18
N VAL A 115 8.64 1.49 3.96
CA VAL A 115 7.34 2.19 4.05
C VAL A 115 7.10 3.14 2.88
N ASP A 116 8.14 3.48 2.16
CA ASP A 116 8.25 4.38 1.02
C ASP A 116 8.14 3.66 -0.33
N HIS A 117 8.09 2.32 -0.33
CA HIS A 117 7.99 1.53 -1.54
C HIS A 117 6.55 1.30 -1.98
N LEU A 118 6.28 1.53 -3.27
CA LEU A 118 4.95 1.30 -3.83
C LEU A 118 4.62 -0.21 -3.97
N ASN A 119 3.31 -0.52 -3.94
CA ASN A 119 2.83 -1.86 -4.28
C ASN A 119 2.79 -2.01 -5.81
N ASP A 120 3.39 -3.10 -6.34
CA ASP A 120 3.38 -3.45 -7.77
C ASP A 120 1.98 -3.96 -8.21
N ILE A 121 0.97 -3.11 -8.11
CA ILE A 121 -0.41 -3.40 -8.48
C ILE A 121 -0.94 -2.36 -9.46
N ASP A 122 -1.09 -2.75 -10.71
CA ASP A 122 -1.80 -1.93 -11.69
C ASP A 122 -3.32 -2.14 -11.59
N LEU A 123 -4.05 -1.06 -11.30
CA LEU A 123 -5.51 -1.03 -11.17
C LEU A 123 -6.24 -0.94 -12.53
N ASN A 124 -5.54 -1.04 -13.68
CA ASN A 124 -6.16 -1.05 -15.00
C ASN A 124 -6.81 -2.40 -15.30
N ASP A 125 -8.03 -2.38 -15.79
CA ASP A 125 -8.77 -3.57 -16.25
C ASP A 125 -8.90 -4.67 -15.20
N ILE A 126 -9.09 -4.28 -13.93
CA ILE A 126 -9.41 -5.22 -12.86
C ILE A 126 -10.91 -5.55 -12.86
N GLU A 127 -11.24 -6.77 -12.46
CA GLU A 127 -12.61 -7.22 -12.34
C GLU A 127 -13.20 -6.84 -10.99
N GLN A 128 -12.41 -7.05 -9.93
CA GLN A 128 -12.81 -6.72 -8.56
C GLN A 128 -11.60 -6.68 -7.60
N ILE A 129 -11.79 -6.02 -6.46
CA ILE A 129 -10.91 -6.15 -5.28
C ILE A 129 -11.71 -6.83 -4.18
N GLU A 130 -11.13 -7.86 -3.57
CA GLU A 130 -11.71 -8.61 -2.47
C GLU A 130 -10.92 -8.36 -1.19
N ILE A 131 -11.59 -7.91 -0.12
CA ILE A 131 -11.00 -7.78 1.20
C ILE A 131 -11.52 -8.91 2.06
N VAL A 132 -10.67 -9.86 2.44
CA VAL A 132 -11.08 -11.14 3.04
C VAL A 132 -10.38 -11.38 4.38
N LYS A 133 -11.16 -11.83 5.36
CA LYS A 133 -10.69 -12.27 6.69
C LYS A 133 -11.22 -13.67 7.03
N GLY A 134 -10.61 -14.27 8.04
CA GLY A 134 -11.10 -15.53 8.63
C GLY A 134 -10.75 -16.77 7.81
N PRO A 135 -11.60 -17.84 7.85
CA PRO A 135 -11.22 -19.18 7.39
C PRO A 135 -10.74 -19.28 5.95
N SER A 136 -11.29 -18.48 5.04
CA SER A 136 -10.93 -18.51 3.62
C SER A 136 -9.56 -17.90 3.32
N SER A 137 -9.10 -16.91 4.10
CA SER A 137 -7.80 -16.29 3.90
C SER A 137 -6.65 -17.30 4.07
N LEU A 138 -6.83 -18.29 4.93
CA LEU A 138 -5.83 -19.33 5.21
C LEU A 138 -5.55 -20.27 4.03
N LEU A 139 -6.37 -20.27 2.98
CA LEU A 139 -6.09 -21.04 1.77
C LEU A 139 -5.05 -20.39 0.85
N TYR A 140 -4.90 -19.06 0.96
CA TYR A 140 -4.11 -18.28 -0.01
C TYR A 140 -2.73 -17.91 0.52
N ALA A 141 -2.63 -17.45 1.77
CA ALA A 141 -1.39 -16.92 2.30
C ALA A 141 -1.18 -17.29 3.77
N ASN A 142 0.08 -17.29 4.21
CA ASN A 142 0.47 -17.45 5.61
C ASN A 142 0.39 -16.10 6.34
N GLY A 143 0.38 -16.13 7.68
CA GLY A 143 0.49 -14.94 8.52
C GLY A 143 -0.59 -13.89 8.29
N THR A 144 -1.79 -14.26 7.80
CA THR A 144 -2.90 -13.35 7.46
C THR A 144 -3.65 -12.87 8.71
N ILE A 145 -2.93 -12.28 9.66
CA ILE A 145 -3.48 -11.76 10.92
C ILE A 145 -4.50 -10.66 10.65
N GLY A 146 -4.15 -9.68 9.83
CA GLY A 146 -5.04 -8.62 9.37
C GLY A 146 -6.05 -9.09 8.31
N GLY A 147 -5.67 -10.07 7.51
CA GLY A 147 -6.45 -10.55 6.36
C GLY A 147 -5.70 -10.46 5.04
N ILE A 148 -6.45 -10.54 3.94
CA ILE A 148 -5.92 -10.42 2.58
C ILE A 148 -6.69 -9.38 1.78
N ILE A 149 -6.00 -8.74 0.84
CA ILE A 149 -6.60 -7.92 -0.23
C ILE A 149 -6.23 -8.58 -1.54
N ASN A 150 -7.21 -9.14 -2.25
CA ASN A 150 -7.00 -9.85 -3.50
C ASN A 150 -7.51 -9.04 -4.68
N VAL A 151 -6.60 -8.61 -5.54
CA VAL A 151 -6.91 -7.94 -6.80
C VAL A 151 -7.11 -8.98 -7.89
N VAL A 152 -8.29 -9.00 -8.48
CA VAL A 152 -8.68 -9.95 -9.52
C VAL A 152 -8.73 -9.22 -10.85
N ASP A 153 -7.97 -9.71 -11.82
CA ASP A 153 -8.02 -9.28 -13.21
C ASP A 153 -8.47 -10.40 -14.14
N ASN A 154 -8.79 -10.07 -15.38
CA ASN A 154 -9.18 -11.00 -16.41
C ASN A 154 -8.06 -11.30 -17.42
N CYS A 155 -6.80 -11.07 -17.07
CA CYS A 155 -5.69 -11.26 -18.00
C CYS A 155 -5.66 -12.70 -18.54
N ILE A 156 -5.92 -13.71 -17.67
CA ILE A 156 -6.16 -15.10 -18.05
C ILE A 156 -7.65 -15.40 -17.93
N ALA A 157 -8.39 -15.28 -19.02
CA ALA A 157 -9.82 -15.55 -19.03
C ALA A 157 -10.15 -17.02 -18.73
N GLU A 158 -11.01 -17.27 -17.75
CA GLU A 158 -11.47 -18.60 -17.32
C GLU A 158 -12.60 -19.16 -18.19
N GLY A 159 -13.34 -18.27 -18.86
CA GLY A 159 -14.39 -18.58 -19.83
C GLY A 159 -14.06 -18.05 -21.22
N ASN A 160 -14.79 -18.46 -22.24
CA ASN A 160 -14.60 -17.91 -23.59
C ASN A 160 -15.32 -16.57 -23.72
N TYR A 161 -14.63 -15.56 -24.22
CA TYR A 161 -15.27 -14.30 -24.58
C TYR A 161 -16.29 -14.49 -25.69
N ASP A 162 -17.52 -14.05 -25.47
CA ASP A 162 -18.62 -14.12 -26.43
C ASP A 162 -18.52 -13.04 -27.50
N LYS A 163 -17.91 -11.90 -27.15
CA LYS A 163 -17.79 -10.71 -28.01
C LYS A 163 -16.39 -10.12 -27.89
N GLN A 164 -16.00 -9.41 -28.93
CA GLN A 164 -14.86 -8.51 -28.87
C GLN A 164 -15.21 -7.31 -28.00
N GLU A 165 -14.30 -6.92 -27.16
CA GLU A 165 -14.38 -5.70 -26.34
C GLU A 165 -13.13 -4.87 -26.55
N PHE A 166 -13.32 -3.57 -26.66
CA PHE A 166 -12.26 -2.58 -26.74
C PHE A 166 -12.63 -1.40 -25.86
N ILE A 167 -11.75 -1.03 -24.94
CA ILE A 167 -11.91 0.11 -24.03
C ILE A 167 -10.72 1.04 -24.23
N ALA A 168 -10.98 2.35 -24.35
CA ALA A 168 -9.94 3.36 -24.31
C ALA A 168 -10.39 4.51 -23.42
N GLY A 169 -9.53 4.94 -22.52
CA GLY A 169 -9.84 5.99 -21.57
C GLY A 169 -8.76 7.07 -21.47
N LEU A 170 -9.21 8.22 -21.03
CA LEU A 170 -8.39 9.40 -20.71
C LEU A 170 -8.88 9.98 -19.38
N GLU A 171 -7.96 10.41 -18.54
CA GLU A 171 -8.24 11.11 -17.30
C GLU A 171 -7.31 12.28 -17.18
N THR A 172 -7.78 13.35 -16.53
CA THR A 172 -6.96 14.48 -16.12
C THR A 172 -7.41 15.01 -14.76
N GLN A 173 -6.47 15.47 -13.95
CA GLN A 173 -6.74 16.03 -12.61
C GLN A 173 -5.84 17.21 -12.30
N SER A 174 -6.29 18.08 -11.38
CA SER A 174 -5.67 19.38 -11.14
C SER A 174 -4.62 19.41 -10.04
N VAL A 175 -4.70 18.52 -9.03
CA VAL A 175 -3.87 18.61 -7.83
C VAL A 175 -2.39 18.33 -8.10
N ASN A 176 -2.09 17.64 -9.21
CA ASN A 176 -0.74 17.28 -9.63
C ASN A 176 -0.58 17.35 -11.15
N ASP A 177 -1.41 18.16 -11.83
CA ASP A 177 -1.44 18.26 -13.29
C ASP A 177 -1.47 16.89 -14.01
N GLY A 178 -2.15 15.93 -13.39
CA GLY A 178 -2.09 14.52 -13.77
C GLY A 178 -2.88 14.18 -15.02
N ASP A 179 -2.31 13.30 -15.86
CA ASP A 179 -2.92 12.74 -17.06
C ASP A 179 -2.77 11.21 -17.06
N VAL A 180 -3.88 10.48 -17.31
CA VAL A 180 -3.87 9.01 -17.44
C VAL A 180 -4.47 8.61 -18.78
N GLN A 181 -3.85 7.63 -19.42
CA GLN A 181 -4.30 7.04 -20.68
C GLN A 181 -4.31 5.51 -20.53
N HIS A 182 -5.40 4.87 -20.93
CA HIS A 182 -5.44 3.41 -20.97
C HIS A 182 -6.13 2.85 -22.20
N LEU A 183 -5.78 1.60 -22.54
CA LEU A 183 -6.35 0.86 -23.65
C LEU A 183 -6.44 -0.62 -23.29
N ASN A 184 -7.63 -1.21 -23.38
CA ASN A 184 -7.88 -2.61 -23.11
C ASN A 184 -8.56 -3.28 -24.31
N TYR A 185 -8.15 -4.50 -24.62
CA TYR A 185 -8.70 -5.29 -25.71
C TYR A 185 -8.90 -6.74 -25.29
N LYS A 186 -10.10 -7.25 -25.43
CA LYS A 186 -10.49 -8.64 -25.16
C LYS A 186 -11.19 -9.24 -26.37
N ASN A 187 -10.82 -10.48 -26.75
CA ASN A 187 -11.49 -11.17 -27.84
C ASN A 187 -11.23 -12.68 -27.78
N ASN A 188 -12.13 -13.46 -28.37
CA ASN A 188 -11.89 -14.88 -28.66
C ASN A 188 -11.52 -15.04 -30.15
N ILE A 189 -10.28 -15.45 -30.41
CA ILE A 189 -9.73 -15.64 -31.74
C ILE A 189 -9.46 -17.13 -31.97
N ALA A 190 -10.26 -17.76 -32.80
CA ALA A 190 -10.13 -19.19 -33.16
C ALA A 190 -10.16 -20.14 -31.94
N GLY A 191 -10.92 -19.81 -30.90
CA GLY A 191 -11.06 -20.61 -29.67
C GLY A 191 -9.99 -20.36 -28.63
N PHE A 192 -9.19 -19.30 -28.79
CA PHE A 192 -8.29 -18.77 -27.79
C PHE A 192 -8.78 -17.40 -27.36
N ASN A 193 -8.89 -17.17 -26.07
CA ASN A 193 -9.11 -15.84 -25.52
C ASN A 193 -7.76 -15.08 -25.56
N VAL A 194 -7.82 -13.85 -25.96
CA VAL A 194 -6.67 -12.92 -25.97
C VAL A 194 -7.08 -11.68 -25.22
N ASN A 195 -6.26 -11.30 -24.25
CA ASN A 195 -6.38 -10.06 -23.49
C ASN A 195 -5.11 -9.23 -23.70
N PHE A 196 -5.28 -7.92 -23.85
CA PHE A 196 -4.20 -6.94 -23.89
C PHE A 196 -4.64 -5.69 -23.15
N GLY A 197 -3.84 -5.25 -22.20
CA GLY A 197 -3.99 -4.00 -21.45
C GLY A 197 -2.75 -3.14 -21.56
N TYR A 198 -2.95 -1.82 -21.64
CA TYR A 198 -1.92 -0.80 -21.57
C TYR A 198 -2.42 0.39 -20.76
N LYS A 199 -1.60 0.92 -19.88
CA LYS A 199 -1.87 2.15 -19.14
C LYS A 199 -0.58 2.98 -19.07
N ASN A 200 -0.73 4.29 -19.21
CA ASN A 200 0.30 5.27 -18.89
C ASN A 200 -0.33 6.34 -18.01
N SER A 201 0.34 6.68 -16.93
CA SER A 201 -0.06 7.71 -15.95
C SER A 201 1.12 8.62 -15.72
N GLU A 202 0.92 9.92 -15.79
CA GLU A 202 1.92 10.96 -15.57
C GLU A 202 1.31 11.97 -14.58
N PHE A 203 1.95 12.16 -13.42
CA PHE A 203 1.54 13.06 -12.36
C PHE A 203 2.74 13.90 -11.93
N GLY A 204 2.59 15.20 -11.86
CA GLY A 204 3.57 16.11 -11.26
C GLY A 204 3.48 16.12 -9.73
N ASN A 205 4.25 17.02 -9.12
CA ASN A 205 4.17 17.25 -7.68
C ASN A 205 2.76 17.66 -7.26
N PHE A 206 2.28 17.17 -6.12
CA PHE A 206 0.92 17.47 -5.70
C PHE A 206 0.82 18.72 -4.85
N ASP A 207 -0.21 19.55 -5.14
CA ASP A 207 -0.55 20.73 -4.37
C ASP A 207 -1.03 20.36 -2.96
N ILE A 208 -0.68 21.19 -1.98
CA ILE A 208 -1.12 21.10 -0.58
C ILE A 208 -1.81 22.40 -0.15
N PRO A 209 -2.65 22.36 0.91
CA PRO A 209 -3.17 23.59 1.51
C PRO A 209 -2.07 24.42 2.16
N ASP A 210 -2.21 25.77 2.16
CA ASP A 210 -1.29 26.70 2.79
C ASP A 210 -0.98 26.32 4.26
N GLY A 211 0.30 26.25 4.62
CA GLY A 211 0.77 25.93 5.98
C GLY A 211 0.55 24.46 6.38
N ALA A 212 0.47 23.54 5.42
CA ALA A 212 0.25 22.13 5.70
C ALA A 212 1.51 21.38 6.16
N VAL A 213 2.71 21.78 5.75
CA VAL A 213 3.99 21.23 6.22
C VAL A 213 4.31 21.79 7.60
N MET A 214 4.79 20.94 8.50
CA MET A 214 5.32 21.32 9.82
C MET A 214 6.83 21.15 9.80
N HIS A 215 7.56 22.22 10.13
CA HIS A 215 9.00 22.16 10.34
C HIS A 215 9.27 21.85 11.82
N ASP A 216 10.29 21.08 12.10
CA ASP A 216 10.68 20.77 13.49
C ASP A 216 11.30 22.03 14.12
N GLU A 217 10.73 22.51 15.25
CA GLU A 217 11.12 23.76 15.93
C GLU A 217 12.46 23.66 16.71
N ASP A 218 13.26 22.59 16.60
CA ASP A 218 14.41 22.33 17.46
C ASP A 218 15.70 23.10 17.14
N HIS A 219 15.67 24.08 16.22
CA HIS A 219 16.79 25.01 16.03
C HIS A 219 16.64 26.28 16.89
N GLU A 220 16.74 26.15 18.23
CA GLU A 220 16.93 27.30 19.13
C GLU A 220 18.30 27.96 18.90
N GLY A 221 18.42 28.93 17.97
CA GLY A 221 19.65 29.67 17.93
C GLY A 221 19.90 30.75 16.89
N HIS A 222 19.05 31.01 15.92
CA HIS A 222 19.29 32.14 15.01
C HIS A 222 18.11 33.09 14.96
N ASP A 223 18.28 34.26 15.63
CA ASP A 223 17.44 35.44 15.53
C ASP A 223 17.68 36.15 14.15
N GLU A 224 17.27 35.57 13.04
CA GLU A 224 17.03 36.31 11.80
C GLU A 224 15.77 35.78 11.17
N HIS A 225 14.71 36.58 11.14
CA HIS A 225 13.44 36.34 10.48
C HIS A 225 13.65 36.33 8.97
N GLU A 226 14.02 35.22 8.40
CA GLU A 226 13.72 34.92 7.01
C GLU A 226 12.24 34.55 6.96
N GLU A 227 11.46 35.22 6.10
CA GLU A 227 10.06 34.83 5.87
C GLU A 227 10.09 33.46 5.21
N GLU A 228 9.85 32.39 5.99
CA GLU A 228 9.71 31.03 5.46
C GLU A 228 8.67 31.05 4.35
N GLU A 229 9.04 30.70 3.13
CA GLU A 229 8.11 30.61 2.01
C GLU A 229 7.12 29.47 2.29
N GLU A 230 5.83 29.80 2.39
CA GLU A 230 4.76 28.82 2.56
C GLU A 230 4.75 27.90 1.33
N LEU A 231 5.17 26.64 1.49
CA LEU A 231 5.13 25.63 0.42
C LEU A 231 3.68 25.42 -0.03
N SER A 232 3.45 25.48 -1.32
CA SER A 232 2.14 25.24 -1.93
C SER A 232 2.00 23.85 -2.56
N TYR A 233 3.07 23.10 -2.67
CA TYR A 233 3.14 21.73 -3.17
C TYR A 233 4.25 20.97 -2.44
N ILE A 234 4.23 19.64 -2.53
CA ILE A 234 5.30 18.79 -2.01
C ILE A 234 6.27 18.46 -3.14
N GLU A 235 7.55 18.82 -2.93
CA GLU A 235 8.63 18.43 -3.84
C GLU A 235 8.85 16.93 -3.85
N ASN A 236 9.45 16.40 -4.91
CA ASN A 236 9.70 14.97 -5.07
C ASN A 236 8.45 14.10 -4.83
N SER A 237 7.28 14.57 -5.25
CA SER A 237 6.02 13.83 -5.11
C SER A 237 5.37 13.46 -6.45
N ASP A 238 6.11 13.63 -7.53
CA ASP A 238 5.72 13.24 -8.88
C ASP A 238 5.71 11.72 -9.06
N LEU A 239 4.93 11.24 -10.03
CA LEU A 239 4.73 9.82 -10.29
C LEU A 239 4.47 9.57 -11.77
N GLU A 240 5.25 8.68 -12.39
CA GLU A 240 4.99 8.14 -13.72
C GLU A 240 4.89 6.61 -13.63
N ILE A 241 3.83 6.03 -14.20
CA ILE A 241 3.63 4.57 -14.25
C ILE A 241 3.23 4.17 -15.66
N GLU A 242 3.98 3.26 -16.27
CA GLU A 242 3.61 2.56 -17.48
C GLU A 242 3.38 1.08 -17.18
N SER A 243 2.23 0.54 -17.57
CA SER A 243 1.94 -0.88 -17.43
C SER A 243 1.47 -1.51 -18.74
N THR A 244 1.91 -2.74 -18.97
CA THR A 244 1.49 -3.56 -20.11
C THR A 244 1.15 -4.97 -19.64
N LYS A 245 -0.05 -5.45 -20.00
CA LYS A 245 -0.53 -6.80 -19.70
C LYS A 245 -0.87 -7.53 -20.98
N PHE A 246 -0.46 -8.79 -21.09
CA PHE A 246 -0.85 -9.65 -22.20
C PHE A 246 -1.20 -11.04 -21.68
N GLY A 247 -2.39 -11.52 -22.03
CA GLY A 247 -2.86 -12.85 -21.67
C GLY A 247 -3.41 -13.63 -22.84
N ILE A 248 -3.20 -14.93 -22.80
CA ILE A 248 -3.81 -15.88 -23.71
C ILE A 248 -4.34 -17.08 -22.94
N SER A 249 -5.59 -17.47 -23.18
CA SER A 249 -6.18 -18.65 -22.54
C SER A 249 -7.05 -19.45 -23.48
N ARG A 250 -7.40 -20.65 -23.05
CA ARG A 250 -8.37 -21.50 -23.71
C ARG A 250 -9.25 -22.20 -22.70
N ALA A 251 -10.54 -22.03 -22.82
CA ALA A 251 -11.53 -22.63 -21.95
C ALA A 251 -12.43 -23.64 -22.69
N GLY A 252 -13.01 -24.59 -21.95
CA GLY A 252 -13.93 -25.61 -22.43
C GLY A 252 -14.50 -26.45 -21.30
N ALA A 253 -15.28 -27.49 -21.62
CA ALA A 253 -15.87 -28.38 -20.62
C ALA A 253 -14.84 -29.12 -19.72
N TRP A 254 -13.56 -29.15 -20.10
CA TRP A 254 -12.47 -29.73 -19.33
C TRP A 254 -11.89 -28.78 -18.28
N GLY A 255 -12.26 -27.52 -18.31
CA GLY A 255 -11.69 -26.43 -17.54
C GLY A 255 -11.04 -25.38 -18.43
N TYR A 256 -10.00 -24.71 -17.93
CA TYR A 256 -9.22 -23.72 -18.68
C TYR A 256 -7.72 -23.83 -18.41
N PHE A 257 -6.94 -23.25 -19.30
CA PHE A 257 -5.49 -23.04 -19.18
C PHE A 257 -5.12 -21.72 -19.84
N GLY A 258 -4.28 -20.96 -19.20
CA GLY A 258 -3.80 -19.70 -19.75
C GLY A 258 -2.41 -19.32 -19.22
N VAL A 259 -1.83 -18.34 -19.92
CA VAL A 259 -0.55 -17.72 -19.61
C VAL A 259 -0.71 -16.23 -19.76
N SER A 260 -0.15 -15.47 -18.83
CA SER A 260 -0.02 -14.02 -18.94
C SER A 260 1.40 -13.55 -18.66
N VAL A 261 1.73 -12.40 -19.22
CA VAL A 261 2.92 -11.62 -18.94
C VAL A 261 2.46 -10.22 -18.59
N ASP A 262 2.93 -9.73 -17.47
CA ASP A 262 2.68 -8.39 -16.98
C ASP A 262 4.03 -7.68 -16.82
N ASN A 263 4.11 -6.42 -17.24
CA ASN A 263 5.26 -5.55 -17.05
C ASN A 263 4.75 -4.24 -16.47
N LEU A 264 5.44 -3.73 -15.44
CA LEU A 264 5.18 -2.43 -14.84
C LEU A 264 6.52 -1.71 -14.67
N GLU A 265 6.57 -0.50 -15.20
CA GLU A 265 7.68 0.43 -15.03
C GLU A 265 7.14 1.67 -14.33
N SER A 266 7.88 2.20 -13.34
CA SER A 266 7.52 3.46 -12.70
C SER A 266 8.73 4.31 -12.38
N ILE A 267 8.49 5.62 -12.28
CA ILE A 267 9.42 6.60 -11.70
C ILE A 267 8.58 7.41 -10.72
N TYR A 268 9.01 7.49 -9.46
CA TYR A 268 8.33 8.33 -8.47
C TYR A 268 9.33 9.02 -7.56
N GLY A 269 9.01 10.26 -7.20
CA GLY A 269 9.80 11.04 -6.27
C GLY A 269 9.62 10.55 -4.83
N ILE A 270 10.66 10.70 -4.02
CA ILE A 270 10.67 10.43 -2.58
C ILE A 270 10.56 11.77 -1.87
N PRO A 271 9.38 12.10 -1.30
CA PRO A 271 9.09 13.45 -0.82
C PRO A 271 9.76 13.82 0.52
N TYR A 272 10.35 12.85 1.19
CA TYR A 272 11.13 13.04 2.40
C TYR A 272 12.32 12.08 2.41
N HIS A 273 13.47 12.60 2.79
CA HIS A 273 14.70 11.85 2.95
C HIS A 273 15.46 12.48 4.13
N GLY A 274 15.98 11.66 5.03
CA GLY A 274 16.79 12.16 6.15
C GLY A 274 18.06 12.84 5.62
N GLU A 275 18.53 13.87 6.31
CA GLU A 275 19.75 14.58 5.92
C GLU A 275 20.97 13.72 6.23
N HIS A 276 21.82 13.51 5.23
CA HIS A 276 23.19 13.11 5.47
C HIS A 276 23.91 14.26 6.16
N GLY A 277 24.58 14.04 7.28
CA GLY A 277 25.28 15.09 8.00
C GLY A 277 26.38 15.71 7.11
N ASP A 278 26.07 16.80 6.44
CA ASP A 278 27.05 17.61 5.70
C ASP A 278 28.01 18.25 6.70
N GLU A 279 29.16 17.62 6.96
CA GLU A 279 30.29 18.26 7.65
C GLU A 279 30.92 19.35 6.77
N HIS A 280 30.22 20.46 6.58
CA HIS A 280 30.90 21.70 6.26
C HIS A 280 31.56 22.23 7.53
N GLY A 281 32.67 21.63 7.90
CA GLY A 281 33.55 22.16 8.95
C GLY A 281 33.97 23.57 8.56
N ASP A 282 33.32 24.57 9.14
CA ASP A 282 33.81 25.95 9.14
C ASP A 282 35.13 26.03 9.87
N GLU A 283 36.25 25.64 9.23
CA GLU A 283 37.58 26.03 9.64
C GLU A 283 37.72 27.54 9.46
N HIS A 284 37.11 28.31 10.34
CA HIS A 284 37.47 29.72 10.54
C HIS A 284 38.84 29.79 11.18
N ASP A 285 39.91 29.74 10.35
CA ASP A 285 41.23 30.19 10.75
C ASP A 285 41.14 31.68 11.13
N ASP A 286 41.22 31.96 12.44
CA ASP A 286 41.43 33.30 13.02
C ASP A 286 42.73 33.91 12.50
N HIS A 287 42.69 34.57 11.37
CA HIS A 287 43.74 35.48 10.95
C HIS A 287 43.39 36.91 11.37
N ASP A 288 43.82 37.30 12.60
CA ASP A 288 44.10 38.68 12.97
C ASP A 288 45.10 39.30 12.02
N ASP A 289 44.67 40.16 11.12
CA ASP A 289 45.53 41.22 10.55
C ASP A 289 44.74 42.47 10.14
N ASP A 290 45.04 43.50 10.88
CA ASP A 290 44.78 44.93 10.80
C ASP A 290 45.12 45.49 9.42
N HIS A 291 44.12 46.05 8.64
CA HIS A 291 44.36 47.15 7.68
C HIS A 291 43.05 47.79 7.19
N GLY A 292 43.03 49.08 7.42
CA GLY A 292 42.31 50.23 7.08
C GLY A 292 41.54 50.35 5.75
N ASP A 293 40.44 51.10 5.91
CA ASP A 293 39.69 51.98 5.01
C ASP A 293 40.01 51.96 3.52
N ASP A 294 39.01 51.61 2.69
CA ASP A 294 38.55 52.47 1.57
C ASP A 294 37.18 51.94 1.06
N HIS A 295 36.22 52.86 1.05
CA HIS A 295 34.89 52.67 0.45
C HIS A 295 34.99 52.55 -1.08
N ASP A 296 34.34 51.55 -1.66
CA ASP A 296 33.76 51.62 -2.99
C ASP A 296 32.42 50.88 -3.02
N ASP A 297 31.40 51.65 -3.46
CA ASP A 297 30.03 51.20 -3.68
C ASP A 297 30.00 50.02 -4.69
N HIS A 298 29.61 48.84 -4.26
CA HIS A 298 29.17 47.78 -5.17
C HIS A 298 27.65 47.63 -5.02
N ASP A 299 26.98 47.79 -6.15
CA ASP A 299 25.57 47.51 -6.35
C ASP A 299 25.31 46.05 -5.94
N ASP A 300 24.44 45.89 -4.96
CA ASP A 300 23.88 44.61 -4.56
C ASP A 300 23.01 44.09 -5.73
N ASP A 301 23.57 43.25 -6.60
CA ASP A 301 22.81 42.35 -7.44
C ASP A 301 22.35 41.18 -6.53
N ASP A 302 21.08 41.29 -6.17
CA ASP A 302 20.29 40.31 -5.43
C ASP A 302 20.23 39.05 -6.26
N HIS A 303 21.20 38.15 -6.09
CA HIS A 303 21.12 36.74 -6.53
C HIS A 303 20.43 36.00 -5.39
N GLY A 304 19.13 35.99 -5.44
CA GLY A 304 18.36 34.98 -4.71
C GLY A 304 18.71 33.64 -5.32
N ASP A 305 19.63 32.91 -4.71
CA ASP A 305 19.88 31.51 -4.99
C ASP A 305 18.61 30.77 -4.52
N GLU A 306 17.70 30.48 -5.46
CA GLU A 306 16.66 29.46 -5.26
C GLU A 306 17.42 28.15 -5.12
N HIS A 307 17.64 27.71 -3.89
CA HIS A 307 18.04 26.33 -3.60
C HIS A 307 16.83 25.45 -3.93
N GLU A 308 16.67 25.07 -5.21
CA GLU A 308 15.79 23.95 -5.56
C GLU A 308 16.39 22.72 -4.90
N GLY A 309 15.57 22.01 -4.09
CA GLY A 309 16.01 20.84 -3.33
C GLY A 309 16.52 19.72 -4.25
N GLU A 310 17.40 18.90 -3.75
CA GLU A 310 17.94 17.73 -4.48
C GLU A 310 16.79 16.80 -4.91
N ARG A 311 16.81 16.35 -6.17
CA ARG A 311 15.80 15.42 -6.64
C ARG A 311 16.13 13.99 -6.22
N ILE A 312 15.33 13.44 -5.32
CA ILE A 312 15.41 12.05 -4.87
C ILE A 312 14.24 11.27 -5.48
N PHE A 313 14.53 10.13 -6.10
CA PHE A 313 13.51 9.36 -6.80
C PHE A 313 13.83 7.87 -6.88
N SER A 314 12.79 7.06 -6.99
CA SER A 314 12.88 5.63 -7.27
C SER A 314 12.39 5.30 -8.68
N THR A 315 13.06 4.35 -9.32
CA THR A 315 12.63 3.72 -10.58
C THR A 315 12.34 2.25 -10.35
N THR A 316 11.22 1.77 -10.86
CA THR A 316 10.80 0.36 -10.75
C THR A 316 10.77 -0.28 -12.13
N ASP A 317 11.24 -1.53 -12.21
CA ASP A 317 11.06 -2.45 -13.34
C ASP A 317 10.58 -3.79 -12.76
N SER A 318 9.36 -4.20 -13.11
CA SER A 318 8.74 -5.43 -12.64
C SER A 318 8.16 -6.22 -13.81
N GLU A 319 8.65 -7.46 -13.94
CA GLU A 319 8.16 -8.43 -14.91
C GLU A 319 7.57 -9.65 -14.19
N SER A 320 6.38 -10.09 -14.57
CA SER A 320 5.81 -11.34 -14.07
C SER A 320 5.25 -12.23 -15.16
N LEU A 321 5.58 -13.51 -15.10
CA LEU A 321 5.03 -14.58 -15.91
C LEU A 321 4.07 -15.41 -15.06
N THR A 322 2.79 -15.43 -15.41
CA THR A 322 1.79 -16.25 -14.71
C THR A 322 1.25 -17.34 -15.63
N VAL A 323 1.17 -18.56 -15.09
CA VAL A 323 0.45 -19.69 -15.70
C VAL A 323 -0.65 -20.13 -14.74
N LYS A 324 -1.90 -20.11 -15.18
CA LYS A 324 -3.06 -20.48 -14.36
C LYS A 324 -4.00 -21.41 -15.14
N GLY A 325 -4.62 -22.34 -14.45
CA GLY A 325 -5.63 -23.18 -15.04
C GLY A 325 -6.43 -24.00 -14.04
N LEU A 326 -7.53 -24.53 -14.52
CA LEU A 326 -8.41 -25.45 -13.81
C LEU A 326 -8.66 -26.66 -14.68
N TYR A 327 -8.54 -27.85 -14.11
CA TYR A 327 -8.85 -29.10 -14.79
C TYR A 327 -9.95 -29.88 -14.06
N ASN A 328 -11.08 -30.09 -14.75
CA ASN A 328 -12.21 -30.87 -14.27
C ASN A 328 -11.90 -32.38 -14.36
N LEU A 329 -11.73 -33.03 -13.23
CA LEU A 329 -11.41 -34.48 -13.14
C LEU A 329 -12.66 -35.34 -13.25
N ASN A 330 -13.83 -34.81 -12.85
CA ASN A 330 -15.10 -35.58 -12.73
C ASN A 330 -14.91 -36.86 -11.91
N GLY A 331 -14.05 -36.81 -10.90
CA GLY A 331 -13.70 -37.95 -10.04
C GLY A 331 -14.71 -38.13 -8.91
N ASN A 332 -14.65 -39.28 -8.22
CA ASN A 332 -15.50 -39.54 -7.06
C ASN A 332 -15.01 -38.85 -5.78
N LEU A 333 -13.79 -38.40 -5.73
CA LEU A 333 -13.19 -37.78 -4.54
C LEU A 333 -12.71 -36.32 -4.83
N VAL A 334 -12.09 -36.13 -5.99
CA VAL A 334 -11.60 -34.80 -6.42
C VAL A 334 -12.38 -34.41 -7.66
N ASN A 335 -13.08 -33.30 -7.60
CA ASN A 335 -13.89 -32.72 -8.68
C ASN A 335 -13.02 -32.03 -9.73
N SER A 336 -12.13 -31.17 -9.24
CA SER A 336 -11.24 -30.38 -10.07
C SER A 336 -9.94 -30.06 -9.34
N VAL A 337 -8.95 -29.65 -10.11
CA VAL A 337 -7.69 -29.10 -9.62
C VAL A 337 -7.47 -27.75 -10.28
N THR A 338 -7.37 -26.71 -9.50
CA THR A 338 -6.83 -25.39 -9.92
C THR A 338 -5.33 -25.43 -9.68
N TYR A 339 -4.55 -24.93 -10.62
CA TYR A 339 -3.10 -24.85 -10.49
C TYR A 339 -2.63 -23.49 -10.98
N ASN A 340 -1.57 -22.99 -10.35
CA ASN A 340 -0.92 -21.73 -10.66
C ASN A 340 0.60 -21.89 -10.60
N TYR A 341 1.27 -21.04 -11.36
CA TYR A 341 2.71 -20.81 -11.34
C TYR A 341 2.91 -19.33 -11.59
N ARG A 342 3.76 -18.69 -10.83
CA ARG A 342 4.21 -17.32 -11.07
C ARG A 342 5.72 -17.27 -10.91
N ASP A 343 6.35 -16.52 -11.79
CA ASP A 343 7.74 -16.13 -11.77
C ASP A 343 7.77 -14.62 -11.84
N THR A 344 8.38 -13.97 -10.86
CA THR A 344 8.44 -12.53 -10.72
C THR A 344 9.89 -12.11 -10.61
N ASP A 345 10.28 -11.12 -11.40
CA ASP A 345 11.56 -10.42 -11.36
C ASP A 345 11.24 -8.95 -11.12
N TYR A 346 11.67 -8.43 -9.96
CA TYR A 346 11.37 -7.08 -9.52
C TYR A 346 12.64 -6.36 -9.12
N THR A 347 12.86 -5.17 -9.68
CA THR A 347 13.96 -4.29 -9.32
C THR A 347 13.45 -2.88 -9.08
N LEU A 348 13.88 -2.27 -7.99
CA LEU A 348 13.69 -0.86 -7.68
C LEU A 348 15.07 -0.23 -7.49
N THR A 349 15.29 0.93 -8.08
CA THR A 349 16.54 1.70 -7.92
C THR A 349 16.19 3.07 -7.38
N GLU A 350 16.75 3.38 -6.23
CA GLU A 350 16.71 4.68 -5.59
C GLU A 350 17.96 5.47 -5.94
N ALA A 351 17.79 6.73 -6.31
CA ALA A 351 18.88 7.56 -6.81
C ALA A 351 18.63 9.04 -6.52
N HIS A 352 19.73 9.76 -6.38
CA HIS A 352 19.78 11.21 -6.30
C HIS A 352 20.15 11.76 -7.68
N ALA A 353 19.51 12.87 -8.11
CA ALA A 353 19.83 13.55 -9.35
C ALA A 353 20.47 14.90 -9.05
N GLU A 354 21.67 15.12 -9.56
CA GLU A 354 22.30 16.45 -9.53
C GLU A 354 21.56 17.40 -10.51
N GLU A 355 21.38 18.67 -10.12
CA GLU A 355 20.90 19.69 -11.02
C GLU A 355 21.91 19.98 -12.15
N GLU A 356 21.49 19.83 -13.41
CA GLU A 356 22.23 20.28 -14.59
C GLU A 356 22.26 21.84 -14.65
N GLY A 357 23.06 22.50 -13.81
CA GLY A 357 23.02 23.98 -13.75
C GLY A 357 24.28 24.73 -13.36
N HIS A 358 25.35 24.12 -12.89
CA HIS A 358 26.57 24.83 -12.57
C HIS A 358 27.67 24.65 -13.62
N ASP A 359 28.00 25.75 -14.31
CA ASP A 359 29.17 25.94 -15.19
C ASP A 359 30.47 25.49 -14.49
N GLU A 360 31.15 24.53 -15.12
CA GLU A 360 32.57 24.17 -15.04
C GLU A 360 33.42 24.96 -14.00
N HIS A 361 33.22 24.69 -12.72
CA HIS A 361 34.25 24.83 -11.72
C HIS A 361 34.58 23.43 -11.21
N GLU A 362 35.73 22.90 -11.65
CA GLU A 362 36.36 21.71 -11.09
C GLU A 362 36.65 21.98 -9.59
N GLU A 363 35.67 21.77 -8.69
CA GLU A 363 35.92 21.61 -7.27
C GLU A 363 35.97 20.13 -6.96
N GLU A 364 37.16 19.69 -6.59
CA GLU A 364 37.46 18.34 -6.11
C GLU A 364 36.72 18.16 -4.77
N GLY A 365 35.63 17.32 -4.74
CA GLY A 365 35.17 16.85 -3.45
C GLY A 365 33.69 16.52 -3.25
N HIS A 366 32.81 16.57 -4.23
CA HIS A 366 31.49 15.96 -4.05
C HIS A 366 31.56 14.49 -4.48
N GLU A 367 31.44 13.57 -3.55
CA GLU A 367 31.29 12.15 -3.86
C GLU A 367 29.83 11.97 -4.33
N GLU A 368 29.65 11.58 -5.61
CA GLU A 368 28.34 11.22 -6.16
C GLU A 368 27.80 10.02 -5.35
N HIS A 369 26.63 10.16 -4.71
CA HIS A 369 25.96 9.07 -4.03
C HIS A 369 25.65 7.94 -5.00
N ALA A 370 26.13 6.74 -4.70
CA ALA A 370 25.86 5.58 -5.56
C ALA A 370 24.41 5.10 -5.34
N PRO A 371 23.65 4.85 -6.42
CA PRO A 371 22.26 4.43 -6.28
C PRO A 371 22.12 3.14 -5.48
N THR A 372 21.04 3.04 -4.71
CA THR A 372 20.66 1.83 -3.97
C THR A 372 19.65 1.02 -4.77
N VAL A 373 19.95 -0.28 -4.95
CA VAL A 373 19.17 -1.21 -5.76
C VAL A 373 18.54 -2.27 -4.88
N PHE A 374 17.21 -2.31 -4.87
CA PHE A 374 16.38 -3.32 -4.22
C PHE A 374 15.94 -4.34 -5.27
N SER A 375 16.03 -5.63 -4.97
CA SER A 375 15.51 -6.68 -5.83
C SER A 375 14.74 -7.74 -5.07
N ASN A 376 13.73 -8.30 -5.73
CA ASN A 376 12.93 -9.42 -5.25
C ASN A 376 12.65 -10.37 -6.40
N ASP A 377 13.33 -11.52 -6.41
CA ASP A 377 13.16 -12.60 -7.38
C ASP A 377 12.35 -13.72 -6.72
N ALA A 378 11.18 -14.04 -7.24
CA ALA A 378 10.32 -15.02 -6.61
C ALA A 378 9.68 -16.00 -7.59
N THR A 379 9.69 -17.28 -7.21
CA THR A 379 8.97 -18.35 -7.92
C THR A 379 7.93 -19.00 -6.99
N GLU A 380 6.68 -19.03 -7.43
CA GLU A 380 5.56 -19.62 -6.67
C GLU A 380 4.82 -20.69 -7.47
N TYR A 381 4.53 -21.83 -6.82
CA TYR A 381 3.71 -22.92 -7.38
C TYR A 381 2.55 -23.21 -6.45
N GLY A 382 1.33 -23.24 -6.98
CA GLY A 382 0.14 -23.54 -6.20
C GLY A 382 -0.75 -24.59 -6.85
N ALA A 383 -1.46 -25.34 -6.02
CA ALA A 383 -2.54 -26.22 -6.46
C ALA A 383 -3.65 -26.27 -5.42
N ILE A 384 -4.91 -26.13 -5.87
CA ILE A 384 -6.10 -26.27 -5.03
C ILE A 384 -6.92 -27.44 -5.56
N PHE A 385 -7.17 -28.43 -4.71
CA PHE A 385 -7.97 -29.62 -4.98
C PHE A 385 -9.38 -29.40 -4.44
N ASP A 386 -10.37 -29.43 -5.31
CA ASP A 386 -11.79 -29.37 -4.95
C ASP A 386 -12.33 -30.77 -4.61
N LEU A 387 -12.72 -30.97 -3.34
CA LEU A 387 -13.31 -32.18 -2.81
C LEU A 387 -14.79 -31.97 -2.42
N SER A 388 -15.41 -30.90 -2.88
CA SER A 388 -16.79 -30.51 -2.54
C SER A 388 -17.80 -31.56 -2.95
N ASN A 389 -18.90 -31.65 -2.19
CA ASN A 389 -20.05 -32.49 -2.47
C ASN A 389 -21.35 -31.72 -2.17
N ASP A 390 -22.50 -32.37 -2.33
CA ASP A 390 -23.81 -31.71 -2.17
C ASP A 390 -24.05 -31.04 -0.80
N ASN A 391 -23.30 -31.42 0.25
CA ASN A 391 -23.48 -30.90 1.61
C ASN A 391 -22.30 -30.05 2.10
N PHE A 392 -21.14 -30.17 1.50
CA PHE A 392 -19.90 -29.54 1.97
C PHE A 392 -19.09 -29.01 0.79
N ILE A 393 -18.65 -27.78 0.89
CA ILE A 393 -17.55 -27.26 0.10
C ILE A 393 -16.28 -27.64 0.85
N GLN A 394 -15.35 -28.32 0.18
CA GLN A 394 -14.08 -28.72 0.79
C GLN A 394 -12.95 -28.51 -0.20
N LYS A 395 -11.89 -27.88 0.25
CA LYS A 395 -10.71 -27.61 -0.57
C LYS A 395 -9.44 -27.89 0.19
N ILE A 396 -8.44 -28.39 -0.52
CA ILE A 396 -7.06 -28.53 -0.02
C ILE A 396 -6.18 -27.71 -0.93
N SER A 397 -5.39 -26.83 -0.35
CA SER A 397 -4.33 -26.09 -1.05
C SER A 397 -2.96 -26.67 -0.73
N LEU A 398 -2.09 -26.66 -1.74
CA LEU A 398 -0.65 -26.88 -1.61
C LEU A 398 0.02 -25.67 -2.25
N ASN A 399 1.00 -25.09 -1.58
CA ASN A 399 1.78 -23.99 -2.13
C ASN A 399 3.27 -24.17 -1.82
N PHE A 400 4.11 -23.72 -2.72
CA PHE A 400 5.56 -23.65 -2.57
C PHE A 400 6.04 -22.31 -3.10
N VAL A 401 6.92 -21.65 -2.34
CA VAL A 401 7.53 -20.37 -2.66
C VAL A 401 9.03 -20.48 -2.47
N ASP A 402 9.78 -19.85 -3.36
CA ASP A 402 11.22 -19.59 -3.26
C ASP A 402 11.43 -18.13 -3.65
N GLU A 403 11.97 -17.33 -2.74
CA GLU A 403 12.04 -15.87 -2.84
C GLU A 403 13.39 -15.37 -2.35
N ASP A 404 14.12 -14.67 -3.24
CA ASP A 404 15.39 -14.04 -2.96
C ASP A 404 15.21 -12.52 -2.92
N SER A 405 15.57 -11.88 -1.80
CA SER A 405 15.53 -10.43 -1.61
C SER A 405 16.94 -9.90 -1.39
N SER A 406 17.29 -8.77 -2.01
CA SER A 406 18.57 -8.10 -1.78
C SER A 406 18.47 -6.59 -1.89
N ILE A 407 19.33 -5.89 -1.13
CA ILE A 407 19.55 -4.45 -1.20
C ILE A 407 21.03 -4.24 -1.40
N VAL A 408 21.42 -3.49 -2.43
CA VAL A 408 22.80 -3.25 -2.80
C VAL A 408 22.99 -1.79 -3.19
N GLY A 409 23.86 -1.08 -2.50
CA GLY A 409 24.12 0.35 -2.71
C GLY A 409 24.69 0.97 -1.47
N GLU A 410 24.79 2.27 -1.46
CA GLU A 410 25.38 3.04 -0.36
C GLU A 410 24.48 3.03 0.87
N GLU A 411 23.15 3.07 0.66
CA GLU A 411 22.14 3.05 1.70
C GLU A 411 21.52 1.65 1.91
N ALA A 412 22.31 0.60 1.63
CA ALA A 412 21.84 -0.77 1.81
C ALA A 412 21.72 -1.12 3.30
N PHE A 413 20.51 -1.28 3.79
CA PHE A 413 20.20 -1.59 5.19
C PHE A 413 19.92 -3.06 5.48
N MET A 414 20.08 -3.96 4.52
CA MET A 414 19.91 -5.40 4.71
C MET A 414 20.77 -6.20 3.74
N ASN A 415 21.49 -7.20 4.25
CA ASN A 415 22.20 -8.17 3.41
C ASN A 415 21.20 -9.07 2.65
N PRO A 416 21.63 -9.69 1.52
CA PRO A 416 20.79 -10.63 0.79
C PRO A 416 20.19 -11.73 1.69
N ALA A 417 18.89 -11.98 1.52
CA ALA A 417 18.13 -12.96 2.27
C ALA A 417 17.29 -13.83 1.34
N ASN A 418 17.07 -15.10 1.74
CA ASN A 418 16.20 -16.03 1.02
C ASN A 418 15.08 -16.53 1.94
N ASN A 419 13.89 -16.78 1.38
CA ASN A 419 12.71 -17.28 2.05
C ASN A 419 12.10 -18.42 1.23
N GLU A 420 12.18 -19.67 1.75
CA GLU A 420 11.51 -20.84 1.18
C GLU A 420 10.29 -21.20 2.02
N GLU A 421 9.13 -21.45 1.37
CA GLU A 421 7.89 -21.79 2.06
C GLU A 421 7.25 -23.02 1.42
N PHE A 422 6.81 -23.98 2.24
CA PHE A 422 5.93 -25.06 1.84
C PHE A 422 4.68 -25.08 2.70
N THR A 423 3.51 -25.09 2.06
CA THR A 423 2.21 -24.95 2.72
C THR A 423 1.26 -26.06 2.40
N ILE A 424 0.49 -26.47 3.41
CA ILE A 424 -0.73 -27.27 3.26
C ILE A 424 -1.89 -26.54 3.94
N GLY A 425 -2.90 -26.15 3.15
CA GLY A 425 -4.15 -25.55 3.65
C GLY A 425 -5.35 -26.47 3.47
N TYR A 426 -6.31 -26.41 4.36
CA TYR A 426 -7.62 -27.05 4.25
C TYR A 426 -8.72 -26.05 4.59
N PHE A 427 -9.75 -26.04 3.78
CA PHE A 427 -10.97 -25.25 4.01
C PHE A 427 -12.21 -26.13 3.88
N MET A 428 -13.19 -25.88 4.75
CA MET A 428 -14.50 -26.49 4.70
C MET A 428 -15.59 -25.44 4.95
N SER A 429 -16.65 -25.48 4.13
CA SER A 429 -17.88 -24.73 4.36
C SER A 429 -19.08 -25.68 4.31
N ALA A 430 -20.04 -25.47 5.21
CA ALA A 430 -21.27 -26.25 5.32
C ALA A 430 -22.46 -25.35 5.59
N ASP A 431 -23.51 -25.52 4.79
CA ASP A 431 -24.83 -24.92 5.03
C ASP A 431 -25.77 -25.98 5.65
N LEU A 432 -26.26 -25.69 6.85
CA LEU A 432 -27.10 -26.58 7.67
C LEU A 432 -28.45 -25.93 7.97
N ASP A 433 -29.26 -25.70 6.94
CA ASP A 433 -30.52 -24.96 6.97
C ASP A 433 -30.35 -23.49 7.44
N ASN A 434 -30.52 -23.23 8.75
CA ASN A 434 -30.40 -21.88 9.33
C ASN A 434 -29.06 -21.62 9.99
N PHE A 435 -28.10 -22.54 9.86
CA PHE A 435 -26.75 -22.42 10.39
C PHE A 435 -25.76 -22.67 9.27
N TYR A 436 -24.68 -21.94 9.28
CA TYR A 436 -23.54 -22.17 8.40
C TYR A 436 -22.24 -22.18 9.18
N ILE A 437 -21.31 -22.97 8.73
CA ILE A 437 -20.03 -23.21 9.39
C ILE A 437 -18.95 -23.16 8.34
N ASP A 438 -17.96 -22.28 8.54
CA ASP A 438 -16.73 -22.26 7.78
C ASP A 438 -15.57 -22.59 8.71
N ALA A 439 -14.66 -23.44 8.27
CA ALA A 439 -13.46 -23.79 9.01
C ALA A 439 -12.25 -23.83 8.08
N GLY A 440 -11.17 -23.22 8.51
CA GLY A 440 -9.87 -23.23 7.83
C GLY A 440 -8.78 -23.75 8.75
N PHE A 441 -7.83 -24.47 8.17
CA PHE A 441 -6.62 -24.91 8.83
C PHE A 441 -5.45 -24.85 7.87
N ARG A 442 -4.29 -24.40 8.36
CA ARG A 442 -3.07 -24.25 7.56
C ARG A 442 -1.85 -24.65 8.37
N ILE A 443 -0.92 -25.30 7.72
CA ILE A 443 0.43 -25.58 8.22
C ILE A 443 1.40 -25.04 7.18
N ASP A 444 2.37 -24.25 7.64
CA ASP A 444 3.46 -23.78 6.83
C ASP A 444 4.78 -24.26 7.42
N GLN A 445 5.67 -24.73 6.56
CA GLN A 445 7.08 -24.94 6.86
C GLN A 445 7.84 -23.83 6.15
N ILE A 446 8.60 -23.06 6.92
CA ILE A 446 9.25 -21.83 6.45
C ILE A 446 10.73 -21.92 6.81
N ASP A 447 11.61 -21.73 5.83
CA ASP A 447 13.06 -21.63 6.00
C ASP A 447 13.53 -20.24 5.52
N ARG A 448 14.12 -19.46 6.43
CA ARG A 448 14.66 -18.13 6.16
C ARG A 448 16.15 -18.11 6.42
N THR A 449 16.92 -17.67 5.43
CA THR A 449 18.36 -17.50 5.55
C THR A 449 18.74 -16.06 5.25
N GLY A 450 19.69 -15.53 6.02
CA GLY A 450 20.17 -14.17 5.87
C GLY A 450 21.44 -13.95 6.68
N SER A 451 21.91 -12.73 6.70
CA SER A 451 23.08 -12.35 7.51
C SER A 451 22.98 -10.91 7.98
N VAL A 452 23.67 -10.61 9.09
CA VAL A 452 23.81 -9.26 9.63
C VAL A 452 25.29 -8.93 9.68
N THR A 453 25.67 -7.74 9.28
CA THR A 453 27.06 -7.23 9.37
C THR A 453 27.22 -6.49 10.69
N ASP A 454 28.22 -6.85 11.48
CA ASP A 454 28.60 -6.11 12.69
C ASP A 454 29.33 -4.82 12.24
N GLU A 455 28.75 -3.66 12.55
CA GLU A 455 29.26 -2.36 12.12
C GLU A 455 30.61 -2.03 12.76
N ASP A 456 30.84 -2.42 14.03
CA ASP A 456 32.08 -2.14 14.76
C ASP A 456 33.29 -2.90 14.20
N HIS A 457 33.09 -4.10 13.65
CA HIS A 457 34.15 -5.01 13.28
C HIS A 457 34.12 -5.47 11.81
N GLY A 458 33.03 -5.23 11.09
CA GLY A 458 32.81 -5.69 9.73
C GLY A 458 32.69 -7.21 9.60
N ASP A 459 32.48 -7.92 10.71
CA ASP A 459 32.25 -9.37 10.72
C ASP A 459 30.81 -9.67 10.28
N ILE A 460 30.58 -10.74 9.50
CA ILE A 460 29.26 -11.12 9.01
C ILE A 460 28.78 -12.36 9.75
N ASP A 461 27.66 -12.23 10.46
CA ASP A 461 26.96 -13.32 11.12
C ASP A 461 25.86 -13.88 10.24
N TYR A 462 25.91 -15.19 9.97
CA TYR A 462 24.94 -15.90 9.13
C TYR A 462 23.89 -16.63 9.97
N TYR A 463 22.63 -16.51 9.57
CA TYR A 463 21.47 -17.10 10.23
C TYR A 463 20.69 -18.01 9.30
N SER A 464 20.11 -19.06 9.86
CA SER A 464 19.15 -19.96 9.20
C SER A 464 18.06 -20.28 10.24
N ILE A 465 16.84 -19.88 9.95
CA ILE A 465 15.67 -19.99 10.80
C ILE A 465 14.69 -20.92 10.08
N ASP A 466 14.55 -22.14 10.60
CA ASP A 466 13.61 -23.19 10.10
C ASP A 466 12.55 -23.40 11.19
N ASP A 467 11.29 -23.04 10.89
CA ASP A 467 10.17 -23.17 11.81
C ASP A 467 8.87 -23.53 11.09
N ASP A 468 7.98 -24.19 11.83
CA ASP A 468 6.64 -24.57 11.37
C ASP A 468 5.59 -23.66 12.01
N THR A 469 4.70 -23.06 11.23
CA THR A 469 3.55 -22.31 11.76
C THR A 469 2.23 -23.06 11.54
N ASN A 470 1.28 -22.86 12.46
CA ASN A 470 -0.03 -23.47 12.41
C ASN A 470 -1.12 -22.41 12.59
N SER A 471 -2.03 -22.33 11.64
CA SER A 471 -3.14 -21.39 11.69
C SER A 471 -4.47 -22.10 11.61
N PHE A 472 -5.44 -21.62 12.37
CA PHE A 472 -6.80 -22.16 12.42
C PHE A 472 -7.81 -21.01 12.44
N ALA A 473 -8.93 -21.18 11.73
CA ALA A 473 -10.05 -20.25 11.82
C ALA A 473 -11.40 -20.99 11.73
N LEU A 474 -12.40 -20.48 12.45
CA LEU A 474 -13.75 -21.02 12.51
C LEU A 474 -14.75 -19.85 12.45
N SER A 475 -15.74 -19.97 11.58
CA SER A 475 -16.88 -19.04 11.51
C SER A 475 -18.18 -19.83 11.70
N LEU A 476 -19.07 -19.31 12.54
CA LEU A 476 -20.37 -19.89 12.84
C LEU A 476 -21.45 -18.84 12.63
N GLY A 477 -22.23 -19.01 11.60
CA GLY A 477 -23.31 -18.06 11.29
C GLY A 477 -24.69 -18.66 11.46
N ARG A 478 -25.69 -17.77 11.64
CA ARG A 478 -27.08 -18.12 11.78
C ARG A 478 -28.00 -17.05 11.24
N ASP A 479 -28.96 -17.48 10.39
CA ASP A 479 -30.09 -16.64 10.01
C ASP A 479 -31.07 -16.56 11.20
N LEU A 480 -31.25 -15.37 11.76
CA LEU A 480 -32.21 -15.08 12.81
C LEU A 480 -33.62 -14.77 12.23
N SER A 481 -33.65 -14.24 11.02
CA SER A 481 -34.86 -14.02 10.20
C SER A 481 -34.45 -13.91 8.73
N ASP A 482 -35.40 -13.75 7.81
CA ASP A 482 -35.17 -13.52 6.38
C ASP A 482 -34.32 -12.25 6.07
N SER A 483 -34.14 -11.38 7.04
CA SER A 483 -33.46 -10.08 6.89
C SER A 483 -32.37 -9.82 7.92
N LEU A 484 -32.09 -10.77 8.81
CA LEU A 484 -31.08 -10.59 9.87
C LEU A 484 -30.32 -11.87 10.08
N ASP A 485 -29.02 -11.82 9.93
CA ASP A 485 -28.09 -12.87 10.32
C ASP A 485 -27.09 -12.39 11.39
N VAL A 486 -26.50 -13.34 12.07
CA VAL A 486 -25.42 -13.13 13.01
C VAL A 486 -24.32 -14.14 12.74
N ASN A 487 -23.07 -13.66 12.78
CA ASN A 487 -21.89 -14.48 12.61
C ASN A 487 -20.94 -14.31 13.81
N PHE A 488 -20.32 -15.42 14.24
CA PHE A 488 -19.26 -15.47 15.24
C PHE A 488 -18.00 -16.02 14.58
N GLY A 489 -16.95 -15.21 14.59
CA GLY A 489 -15.62 -15.58 14.11
C GLY A 489 -14.67 -15.90 15.27
N PHE A 490 -13.80 -16.85 15.04
CA PHE A 490 -12.60 -17.12 15.84
C PHE A 490 -11.47 -17.51 14.92
N SER A 491 -10.30 -16.90 15.09
CA SER A 491 -9.08 -17.34 14.44
C SER A 491 -7.90 -17.32 15.38
N SER A 492 -6.98 -18.28 15.19
CA SER A 492 -5.65 -18.28 15.78
C SER A 492 -4.68 -18.40 14.61
N VAL A 493 -3.95 -17.34 14.33
CA VAL A 493 -3.03 -17.25 13.18
C VAL A 493 -1.63 -17.01 13.70
N GLU A 494 -0.71 -17.86 13.26
CA GLU A 494 0.70 -17.79 13.59
C GLU A 494 1.49 -17.23 12.39
N ARG A 495 2.46 -16.35 12.66
CA ARG A 495 3.32 -15.71 11.66
C ARG A 495 4.77 -15.72 12.11
N LEU A 496 5.66 -16.23 11.28
CA LEU A 496 7.10 -16.10 11.49
C LEU A 496 7.56 -14.67 11.15
N PRO A 497 8.52 -14.07 11.90
CA PRO A 497 9.07 -12.75 11.58
C PRO A 497 9.57 -12.66 10.14
N SER A 498 9.33 -11.56 9.42
CA SER A 498 9.80 -11.33 8.05
C SER A 498 11.31 -11.17 7.98
N VAL A 499 11.90 -11.21 6.77
CA VAL A 499 13.35 -11.03 6.59
C VAL A 499 13.83 -9.66 7.08
N ILE A 500 13.00 -8.61 6.90
CA ILE A 500 13.30 -7.26 7.36
C ILE A 500 13.32 -7.19 8.92
N GLU A 501 12.34 -7.77 9.58
CA GLU A 501 12.26 -7.82 11.04
C GLU A 501 13.42 -8.61 11.67
N LEU A 502 14.01 -9.54 10.91
CA LEU A 502 15.12 -10.38 11.36
C LEU A 502 16.50 -9.81 11.06
N PHE A 503 16.71 -9.24 9.86
CA PHE A 503 18.05 -9.01 9.30
C PHE A 503 18.33 -7.56 8.91
N MET A 504 17.38 -6.62 9.11
CA MET A 504 17.62 -5.21 8.89
C MET A 504 18.76 -4.73 9.77
N ASN A 505 19.67 -3.91 9.24
CA ASN A 505 20.78 -3.33 9.98
C ASN A 505 21.40 -2.22 9.15
N GLY A 506 20.93 -1.00 9.34
CA GLY A 506 21.49 0.15 8.64
C GLY A 506 20.54 1.34 8.52
N PRO A 507 20.97 2.41 7.86
CA PRO A 507 20.20 3.62 7.68
C PRO A 507 19.02 3.41 6.75
N HIS A 508 17.85 3.86 7.18
CA HIS A 508 16.65 3.92 6.36
C HIS A 508 16.23 5.38 6.25
N MET A 509 16.79 6.05 5.25
CA MET A 509 16.70 7.51 5.09
C MET A 509 15.26 7.98 4.94
N ALA A 510 14.41 7.21 4.25
CA ALA A 510 12.98 7.49 4.10
C ALA A 510 12.22 7.54 5.43
N THR A 511 12.72 6.91 6.51
CA THR A 511 12.14 6.99 7.85
C THR A 511 12.92 7.91 8.80
N GLY A 512 14.10 8.38 8.40
CA GLY A 512 15.02 9.12 9.24
C GLY A 512 15.55 8.28 10.42
N ARG A 513 15.73 6.96 10.20
CA ARG A 513 16.09 6.00 11.26
C ARG A 513 17.27 5.12 10.88
N LEU A 514 18.06 4.79 11.91
CA LEU A 514 18.97 3.66 11.87
C LEU A 514 18.20 2.44 12.45
N GLU A 515 17.76 1.54 11.57
CA GLU A 515 16.87 0.45 11.95
C GLU A 515 17.62 -0.86 12.15
N THR A 516 17.34 -1.55 13.26
CA THR A 516 17.99 -2.83 13.61
C THR A 516 16.98 -3.95 13.75
N GLY A 517 17.14 -5.01 12.96
CA GLY A 517 16.40 -6.26 13.05
C GLY A 517 16.91 -7.15 14.18
N ASN A 518 16.11 -8.16 14.54
CA ASN A 518 16.50 -9.08 15.60
C ASN A 518 16.33 -10.54 15.15
N PRO A 519 17.44 -11.27 14.89
CA PRO A 519 17.39 -12.68 14.46
C PRO A 519 16.83 -13.65 15.53
N ASN A 520 16.57 -13.19 16.75
CA ASN A 520 16.05 -14.00 17.85
C ASN A 520 14.55 -13.79 18.11
N LEU A 521 13.83 -13.07 17.23
CA LEU A 521 12.39 -12.89 17.36
C LEU A 521 11.66 -14.25 17.26
N ASN A 522 10.61 -14.41 18.07
CA ASN A 522 9.72 -15.56 18.01
C ASN A 522 8.56 -15.31 17.05
N SER A 523 7.84 -16.36 16.66
CA SER A 523 6.59 -16.24 15.93
C SER A 523 5.57 -15.40 16.68
N GLU A 524 4.85 -14.52 15.96
CA GLU A 524 3.64 -13.87 16.48
C GLU A 524 2.48 -14.86 16.46
N THR A 525 1.60 -14.80 17.47
CA THR A 525 0.35 -15.55 17.49
C THR A 525 -0.83 -14.63 17.77
N SER A 526 -1.69 -14.46 16.79
CA SER A 526 -2.90 -13.63 16.88
C SER A 526 -4.12 -14.48 17.17
N ASN A 527 -4.85 -14.20 18.26
CA ASN A 527 -6.10 -14.84 18.66
C ASN A 527 -7.25 -13.84 18.53
N ASN A 528 -7.99 -13.90 17.42
CA ASN A 528 -9.07 -12.97 17.12
C ASN A 528 -10.45 -13.56 17.40
N PHE A 529 -11.32 -12.80 18.02
CA PHE A 529 -12.76 -13.06 18.18
C PHE A 529 -13.55 -11.90 17.58
N ASP A 530 -14.55 -12.22 16.79
CA ASP A 530 -15.47 -11.24 16.25
C ASP A 530 -16.92 -11.70 16.32
N ILE A 531 -17.84 -10.71 16.37
CA ILE A 531 -19.26 -10.92 16.21
C ILE A 531 -19.81 -9.88 15.24
N THR A 532 -20.47 -10.37 14.18
CA THR A 532 -21.00 -9.54 13.11
C THR A 532 -22.50 -9.74 12.97
N PHE A 533 -23.25 -8.65 12.79
CA PHE A 533 -24.67 -8.60 12.53
C PHE A 533 -24.90 -7.95 11.17
N ASN A 534 -25.63 -8.62 10.30
CA ASN A 534 -26.05 -8.09 9.00
C ASN A 534 -27.58 -8.03 8.96
N PHE A 535 -28.09 -6.88 8.59
CA PHE A 535 -29.52 -6.68 8.37
C PHE A 535 -29.75 -6.08 6.99
N ASP A 536 -30.59 -6.73 6.19
CA ASP A 536 -31.04 -6.21 4.89
C ASP A 536 -32.49 -6.62 4.63
N ASN A 537 -33.32 -5.63 4.32
CA ASN A 537 -34.71 -5.85 3.92
C ASN A 537 -35.05 -5.25 2.53
N GLY A 538 -34.03 -4.91 1.75
CA GLY A 538 -34.11 -4.33 0.43
C GLY A 538 -34.13 -2.80 0.39
N ASP A 539 -34.82 -2.13 1.34
CA ASP A 539 -34.83 -0.66 1.42
C ASP A 539 -33.83 -0.12 2.45
N PHE A 540 -33.59 -0.89 3.51
CA PHE A 540 -32.68 -0.51 4.61
C PHE A 540 -31.72 -1.65 4.88
N TYR A 541 -30.43 -1.31 4.97
CA TYR A 541 -29.39 -2.23 5.39
C TYR A 541 -28.65 -1.69 6.61
N ALA A 542 -28.09 -2.60 7.40
CA ALA A 542 -27.20 -2.27 8.50
C ALA A 542 -26.19 -3.41 8.70
N TYR A 543 -24.97 -3.03 8.96
CA TYR A 543 -23.85 -3.89 9.32
C TYR A 543 -23.30 -3.43 10.67
N ALA A 544 -22.93 -4.36 11.55
CA ALA A 544 -22.22 -4.05 12.78
C ALA A 544 -21.28 -5.20 13.13
N SER A 545 -20.00 -4.91 13.31
CA SER A 545 -18.98 -5.87 13.75
C SER A 545 -18.27 -5.34 15.00
N PHE A 546 -18.00 -6.24 15.94
CA PHE A 546 -17.19 -5.98 17.14
C PHE A 546 -16.12 -7.05 17.21
N TYR A 547 -14.88 -6.64 17.48
CA TYR A 547 -13.77 -7.55 17.51
C TYR A 547 -12.78 -7.26 18.64
N ILE A 548 -12.09 -8.30 19.05
CA ILE A 548 -10.92 -8.25 19.92
C ILE A 548 -9.89 -9.24 19.39
N ASN A 549 -8.65 -8.82 19.34
CA ASN A 549 -7.53 -9.60 18.83
C ASN A 549 -6.37 -9.49 19.81
N ASP A 550 -6.08 -10.58 20.51
CA ASP A 550 -4.92 -10.72 21.39
C ASP A 550 -3.74 -11.24 20.56
N VAL A 551 -2.64 -10.52 20.53
CA VAL A 551 -1.43 -10.89 19.78
C VAL A 551 -0.28 -11.12 20.75
N ASP A 552 0.11 -12.38 20.89
CA ASP A 552 1.30 -12.77 21.64
C ASP A 552 2.54 -12.48 20.79
N ASN A 553 3.59 -11.89 21.37
CA ASN A 553 4.84 -11.51 20.69
C ASN A 553 4.63 -10.57 19.48
N TYR A 554 3.78 -9.57 19.58
CA TYR A 554 3.59 -8.57 18.52
C TYR A 554 4.91 -7.87 18.19
N ILE A 555 5.35 -7.91 16.93
CA ILE A 555 6.61 -7.33 16.48
C ILE A 555 6.36 -5.89 16.05
N THR A 556 7.15 -4.96 16.54
CA THR A 556 7.06 -3.54 16.17
C THR A 556 8.43 -2.90 16.14
N LEU A 557 8.58 -1.86 15.33
CA LEU A 557 9.74 -0.99 15.32
C LEU A 557 9.52 0.09 16.40
N MET A 558 10.46 0.20 17.35
CA MET A 558 10.41 1.17 18.45
C MET A 558 11.64 2.05 18.42
N ASP A 559 11.42 3.37 18.51
CA ASP A 559 12.49 4.36 18.59
C ASP A 559 13.18 4.26 19.96
N GLU A 560 14.53 4.27 20.00
CA GLU A 560 15.29 4.41 21.21
C GLU A 560 15.26 5.89 21.62
N LEU A 561 14.55 6.21 22.71
CA LEU A 561 14.54 7.54 23.27
C LEU A 561 15.74 7.70 24.21
N ASP A 562 16.60 8.66 23.97
CA ASP A 562 17.68 9.00 24.88
C ASP A 562 17.13 9.44 26.24
N ASP A 563 17.38 8.66 27.27
CA ASP A 563 17.11 8.99 28.68
C ASP A 563 17.98 10.19 29.18
N HIS A 564 17.85 11.35 28.54
CA HIS A 564 18.58 12.56 28.94
C HIS A 564 17.90 13.41 30.04
N ASP A 565 16.79 12.95 30.65
CA ASP A 565 16.12 13.65 31.72
C ASP A 565 16.29 12.94 33.10
N ASP A 566 17.47 12.94 33.74
CA ASP A 566 17.59 12.86 35.22
C ASP A 566 19.01 13.15 35.71
N HIS A 567 19.68 14.17 35.22
CA HIS A 567 20.85 14.75 35.94
C HIS A 567 20.53 16.17 36.43
N ASP A 568 19.53 16.27 37.35
CA ASP A 568 19.33 17.45 38.15
C ASP A 568 20.53 17.63 39.09
N ASP A 569 21.25 18.67 38.82
CA ASP A 569 22.30 19.35 39.53
C ASP A 569 22.28 19.21 41.08
N HIS A 570 23.33 18.61 41.58
CA HIS A 570 23.86 18.97 42.88
C HIS A 570 25.35 19.37 42.79
N HIS A 571 25.64 20.55 42.21
CA HIS A 571 26.88 21.23 42.45
C HIS A 571 26.75 22.11 43.73
N GLY A 572 27.05 21.53 44.89
CA GLY A 572 27.31 22.26 46.11
C GLY A 572 28.71 22.88 46.02
N ASP A 573 28.75 24.21 46.14
CA ASP A 573 29.93 25.03 46.33
C ASP A 573 30.72 24.58 47.57
N GLU A 574 32.01 24.21 47.41
CA GLU A 574 33.03 24.46 48.47
C GLU A 574 34.37 24.82 47.82
N HIS A 575 34.74 26.07 47.98
CA HIS A 575 36.07 26.59 47.72
C HIS A 575 37.12 25.97 48.62
N GLY A 576 38.25 25.60 48.05
CA GLY A 576 39.46 25.26 48.77
C GLY A 576 40.67 25.50 47.90
N ASP A 577 41.32 26.65 48.13
CA ASP A 577 42.64 27.00 47.59
C ASP A 577 43.66 25.95 48.05
N ASP A 578 44.49 25.48 47.09
CA ASP A 578 45.91 25.17 47.42
C ASP A 578 46.74 25.01 46.10
N ASP A 579 47.78 25.84 46.04
CA ASP A 579 48.85 25.83 45.06
C ASP A 579 49.64 24.51 45.06
N HIS A 580 49.96 23.97 43.89
CA HIS A 580 51.23 23.26 43.64
C HIS A 580 51.54 23.24 42.12
N ASP A 581 52.62 23.95 41.79
CA ASP A 581 53.44 23.73 40.61
C ASP A 581 53.97 22.30 40.57
N ASP A 582 53.87 21.60 39.43
CA ASP A 582 54.97 20.72 38.95
C ASP A 582 54.78 20.38 37.49
N ASP A 583 55.80 20.75 36.76
CA ASP A 583 56.20 20.54 35.39
C ASP A 583 56.43 19.03 35.11
N HIS A 584 55.65 18.42 34.20
CA HIS A 584 56.04 17.23 33.45
C HIS A 584 55.42 17.24 32.08
N GLY A 585 56.24 17.56 31.05
CA GLY A 585 55.91 17.23 29.70
C GLY A 585 55.96 15.71 29.47
N ASP A 586 54.92 15.17 28.88
CA ASP A 586 54.97 13.91 28.16
C ASP A 586 54.10 14.02 26.89
N ASP A 587 54.84 13.86 25.83
CA ASP A 587 54.46 13.74 24.45
C ASP A 587 53.57 12.49 24.27
N HIS A 588 52.27 12.65 24.16
CA HIS A 588 51.37 11.62 23.69
C HIS A 588 50.85 12.06 22.34
N GLY A 589 51.28 11.38 21.30
CA GLY A 589 50.73 11.49 19.98
C GLY A 589 49.22 11.14 20.09
N ASP A 590 48.44 12.08 19.72
CA ASP A 590 47.01 11.88 19.45
C ASP A 590 46.97 11.08 18.13
N ASP A 591 46.67 9.81 18.22
CA ASP A 591 46.12 9.04 17.10
C ASP A 591 44.61 9.43 17.11
N ASP A 592 44.28 10.50 16.43
CA ASP A 592 42.93 10.86 16.11
C ASP A 592 42.38 9.78 15.17
N HIS A 593 41.65 8.82 15.73
CA HIS A 593 40.69 8.04 14.99
C HIS A 593 39.44 8.93 14.90
N ASP A 594 39.41 9.77 13.88
CA ASP A 594 38.16 10.34 13.39
C ASP A 594 37.39 9.19 12.72
N ASP A 595 36.65 8.41 13.52
CA ASP A 595 35.59 7.59 12.99
C ASP A 595 34.45 8.59 12.67
N HIS A 596 34.31 8.91 11.40
CA HIS A 596 33.20 9.73 10.89
C HIS A 596 31.92 8.91 11.06
N ASP A 597 31.10 9.26 12.07
CA ASP A 597 29.73 8.80 12.21
C ASP A 597 28.87 9.56 11.18
N ASP A 598 28.83 9.08 9.93
CA ASP A 598 28.04 9.65 8.84
C ASP A 598 26.50 9.59 9.09
N HIS A 599 26.06 9.02 10.24
CA HIS A 599 24.67 8.79 10.62
C HIS A 599 24.26 9.43 11.93
N ALA A 600 24.99 10.41 12.42
CA ALA A 600 24.80 11.02 13.74
C ALA A 600 23.42 11.66 14.01
N ASN A 601 22.61 11.90 12.94
CA ASN A 601 21.32 12.55 13.03
C ASN A 601 20.12 11.59 12.93
N LEU A 602 20.35 10.28 12.70
CA LEU A 602 19.25 9.31 12.56
C LEU A 602 18.78 8.82 13.92
N ILE A 603 17.46 8.62 14.07
CA ILE A 603 16.87 8.02 15.27
C ILE A 603 17.16 6.52 15.27
N HIS A 604 17.80 6.01 16.33
CA HIS A 604 17.96 4.57 16.49
C HIS A 604 16.61 3.90 16.74
N ALA A 605 16.33 2.82 16.04
CA ALA A 605 15.07 2.09 16.16
C ALA A 605 15.26 0.58 16.02
N ASP A 606 14.73 -0.18 16.98
CA ASP A 606 14.89 -1.63 17.06
C ASP A 606 13.58 -2.38 16.80
N TYR A 607 13.66 -3.52 16.10
CA TYR A 607 12.54 -4.48 16.04
C TYR A 607 12.46 -5.28 17.35
N VAL A 608 11.40 -5.00 18.11
CA VAL A 608 11.13 -5.61 19.41
C VAL A 608 9.83 -6.39 19.44
N GLN A 609 9.62 -7.21 20.48
CA GLN A 609 8.39 -7.97 20.67
C GLN A 609 7.75 -7.66 22.02
N GLU A 610 6.43 -7.39 21.98
CA GLU A 610 5.60 -7.28 23.16
C GLU A 610 4.19 -7.80 22.88
N ASP A 611 3.50 -8.34 23.90
CA ASP A 611 2.11 -8.75 23.73
C ASP A 611 1.21 -7.52 23.60
N ALA A 612 0.27 -7.56 22.63
CA ALA A 612 -0.61 -6.45 22.34
C ALA A 612 -2.08 -6.89 22.17
N GLU A 613 -3.03 -6.07 22.63
CA GLU A 613 -4.45 -6.24 22.45
C GLU A 613 -5.01 -5.18 21.49
N PHE A 614 -5.68 -5.62 20.41
CA PHE A 614 -6.41 -4.77 19.48
C PHE A 614 -7.90 -4.99 19.67
N ARG A 615 -8.66 -3.95 19.86
CA ARG A 615 -10.12 -4.00 19.99
C ARG A 615 -10.78 -2.89 19.20
N GLY A 616 -11.93 -3.19 18.60
CA GLY A 616 -12.62 -2.17 17.83
C GLY A 616 -14.02 -2.57 17.41
N TYR A 617 -14.62 -1.67 16.68
CA TYR A 617 -15.93 -1.89 16.10
C TYR A 617 -16.06 -1.18 14.76
N GLU A 618 -16.92 -1.74 13.94
CA GLU A 618 -17.35 -1.17 12.67
C GLU A 618 -18.86 -1.21 12.62
N PHE A 619 -19.51 -0.15 12.19
CA PHE A 619 -20.92 -0.21 11.87
C PHE A 619 -21.27 0.71 10.71
N GLU A 620 -22.18 0.24 9.87
CA GLU A 620 -22.76 0.98 8.78
C GLU A 620 -24.27 0.77 8.75
N PHE A 621 -24.99 1.79 8.38
CA PHE A 621 -26.38 1.65 8.01
C PHE A 621 -26.72 2.59 6.86
N GLY A 622 -27.61 2.13 6.00
CA GLY A 622 -28.05 2.89 4.86
C GLY A 622 -29.51 2.64 4.52
N ARG A 623 -30.06 3.56 3.74
CA ARG A 623 -31.42 3.45 3.25
C ARG A 623 -31.54 3.99 1.83
N THR A 624 -32.20 3.19 1.00
CA THR A 624 -32.55 3.56 -0.37
C THR A 624 -33.98 4.09 -0.45
N PHE A 625 -34.16 5.20 -1.16
CA PHE A 625 -35.40 5.86 -1.40
C PHE A 625 -35.62 6.03 -2.89
N SER A 626 -36.72 5.58 -3.44
CA SER A 626 -37.08 5.90 -4.83
C SER A 626 -37.44 7.39 -4.94
N LEU A 627 -36.65 8.15 -5.70
CA LEU A 627 -36.82 9.58 -5.93
C LEU A 627 -36.99 9.88 -7.42
N GLY A 628 -38.20 10.12 -7.85
CA GLY A 628 -38.51 10.29 -9.29
C GLY A 628 -38.39 8.98 -10.06
N SER A 629 -37.50 8.92 -11.03
CA SER A 629 -37.16 7.74 -11.81
C SER A 629 -35.86 7.07 -11.36
N GLY A 630 -35.22 7.61 -10.32
CA GLY A 630 -33.97 7.10 -9.78
C GLY A 630 -34.08 6.69 -8.31
N ASP A 631 -33.01 6.11 -7.81
CA ASP A 631 -32.86 5.66 -6.42
C ASP A 631 -31.80 6.49 -5.70
N LEU A 632 -32.17 7.03 -4.54
CA LEU A 632 -31.31 7.78 -3.63
C LEU A 632 -30.97 6.90 -2.44
N THR A 633 -29.69 6.58 -2.27
CA THR A 633 -29.17 5.89 -1.09
C THR A 633 -28.42 6.87 -0.19
N LEU A 634 -28.76 6.87 1.09
CA LEU A 634 -28.04 7.60 2.13
C LEU A 634 -27.46 6.58 3.09
N SER A 635 -26.17 6.70 3.39
CA SER A 635 -25.53 5.83 4.38
C SER A 635 -24.67 6.62 5.37
N PHE A 636 -24.45 5.99 6.51
CA PHE A 636 -23.54 6.42 7.55
C PHE A 636 -22.75 5.22 8.04
N GLY A 637 -21.45 5.37 8.08
CA GLY A 637 -20.52 4.39 8.64
C GLY A 637 -19.63 5.00 9.71
N ARG A 638 -19.18 4.17 10.66
CA ARG A 638 -18.15 4.52 11.65
C ARG A 638 -17.32 3.29 11.94
N ASP A 639 -16.03 3.49 12.04
CA ASP A 639 -15.07 2.52 12.55
C ASP A 639 -14.18 3.13 13.65
N ASP A 640 -13.64 2.25 14.47
CA ASP A 640 -12.79 2.57 15.58
C ASP A 640 -11.89 1.39 15.90
N VAL A 641 -10.61 1.65 16.12
CA VAL A 641 -9.64 0.67 16.59
C VAL A 641 -8.78 1.30 17.68
N ASN A 642 -8.56 0.56 18.76
CA ASN A 642 -7.65 0.90 19.84
C ASN A 642 -6.69 -0.28 20.03
N ALA A 643 -5.42 0.00 20.21
CA ALA A 643 -4.41 -1.02 20.43
C ALA A 643 -3.47 -0.61 21.58
N GLU A 644 -3.30 -1.52 22.53
CA GLU A 644 -2.49 -1.31 23.74
C GLU A 644 -1.53 -2.50 23.92
N PHE A 645 -0.31 -2.23 24.32
CA PHE A 645 0.63 -3.24 24.80
C PHE A 645 0.24 -3.75 26.19
N SER A 646 0.82 -4.88 26.59
CA SER A 646 0.51 -5.53 27.87
C SER A 646 0.89 -4.68 29.09
N ASP A 647 1.80 -3.75 28.96
CA ASP A 647 2.23 -2.79 30.00
C ASP A 647 1.33 -1.54 30.08
N GLY A 648 0.41 -1.37 29.10
CA GLY A 648 -0.59 -0.30 29.03
C GLY A 648 -0.17 0.92 28.21
N HIS A 649 0.95 0.87 27.50
CA HIS A 649 1.30 1.87 26.49
C HIS A 649 0.53 1.60 25.18
N ASN A 650 0.27 2.64 24.40
CA ASN A 650 -0.40 2.48 23.12
C ASN A 650 0.54 1.89 22.06
N VAL A 651 0.01 1.05 21.18
CA VAL A 651 0.70 0.60 19.97
C VAL A 651 0.81 1.79 19.00
N PRO A 652 2.00 2.07 18.45
CA PRO A 652 2.18 3.21 17.54
C PRO A 652 1.46 3.03 16.21
N ARG A 653 1.20 4.14 15.49
CA ARG A 653 0.64 4.24 14.14
C ARG A 653 -0.77 3.67 13.98
N ILE A 654 -1.58 3.75 15.03
CA ILE A 654 -2.98 3.37 15.02
C ILE A 654 -3.83 4.56 14.54
N ASN A 655 -4.51 4.41 13.42
CA ASN A 655 -5.35 5.45 12.84
C ASN A 655 -6.54 5.80 13.74
N PRO A 656 -6.93 7.09 13.84
CA PRO A 656 -8.07 7.54 14.63
C PRO A 656 -9.40 7.04 14.10
N SER A 657 -10.42 7.08 14.97
CA SER A 657 -11.81 6.81 14.58
C SER A 657 -12.27 7.75 13.47
N ARG A 658 -13.11 7.26 12.57
CA ARG A 658 -13.69 8.06 11.50
C ARG A 658 -15.17 7.81 11.30
N ASN A 659 -15.87 8.84 10.83
CA ASN A 659 -17.25 8.80 10.42
C ASN A 659 -17.33 9.02 8.90
N ILE A 660 -18.07 8.17 8.19
CA ILE A 660 -18.27 8.25 6.74
C ILE A 660 -19.74 8.49 6.45
N TYR A 661 -20.05 9.62 5.82
CA TYR A 661 -21.40 9.96 5.37
C TYR A 661 -21.43 9.88 3.84
N SER A 662 -22.32 9.06 3.28
CA SER A 662 -22.39 8.88 1.84
C SER A 662 -23.80 9.14 1.30
N LEU A 663 -23.85 9.71 0.11
CA LEU A 663 -25.04 9.89 -0.68
C LEU A 663 -24.74 9.36 -2.10
N SER A 664 -25.58 8.45 -2.57
CA SER A 664 -25.54 7.95 -3.95
C SER A 664 -26.92 8.15 -4.59
N TYR A 665 -26.94 8.74 -5.78
CA TYR A 665 -28.15 8.85 -6.59
C TYR A 665 -27.92 8.26 -7.97
N VAL A 666 -28.71 7.24 -8.31
CA VAL A 666 -28.64 6.54 -9.60
C VAL A 666 -29.94 6.75 -10.34
N GLU A 667 -29.88 7.32 -11.53
CA GLU A 667 -31.03 7.51 -12.40
C GLU A 667 -30.67 7.21 -13.87
N ASN A 668 -31.17 6.11 -14.43
CA ASN A 668 -30.85 5.65 -15.78
C ASN A 668 -29.31 5.57 -15.99
N ASP A 669 -28.80 6.44 -16.89
CA ASP A 669 -27.37 6.52 -17.20
C ASP A 669 -26.60 7.57 -16.35
N TRP A 670 -27.19 8.10 -15.28
CA TRP A 670 -26.57 9.06 -14.38
C TRP A 670 -26.23 8.40 -13.04
N VAL A 671 -25.04 8.63 -12.55
CA VAL A 671 -24.62 8.29 -11.19
C VAL A 671 -24.03 9.53 -10.54
N PHE A 672 -24.54 9.90 -9.38
CA PHE A 672 -23.98 10.97 -8.55
C PHE A 672 -23.61 10.39 -7.20
N LYS A 673 -22.37 10.58 -6.76
CA LYS A 673 -21.89 10.20 -5.43
C LYS A 673 -21.35 11.45 -4.71
N LEU A 674 -21.61 11.52 -3.40
CA LEU A 674 -21.04 12.52 -2.49
C LEU A 674 -20.68 11.79 -1.19
N SER A 675 -19.46 11.98 -0.72
CA SER A 675 -18.99 11.41 0.55
C SER A 675 -18.29 12.47 1.40
N LEU A 676 -18.51 12.40 2.69
CA LEU A 676 -17.77 13.16 3.70
C LEU A 676 -17.14 12.17 4.66
N LYS A 677 -15.81 12.13 4.70
CA LYS A 677 -15.00 11.41 5.69
C LYS A 677 -14.61 12.42 6.76
N ASP A 678 -15.04 12.20 8.01
CA ASP A 678 -14.79 13.04 9.19
C ASP A 678 -13.92 12.21 10.13
N VAL A 679 -12.64 12.55 10.21
CA VAL A 679 -11.59 11.84 10.95
C VAL A 679 -11.36 12.55 12.27
N GLU A 680 -11.44 11.81 13.37
CA GLU A 680 -11.26 12.36 14.72
C GLU A 680 -9.78 12.63 15.01
N LYS A 681 -9.51 13.45 16.02
CA LYS A 681 -8.15 13.72 16.48
C LYS A 681 -7.56 12.45 17.11
N GLN A 682 -6.32 12.10 16.74
CA GLN A 682 -5.57 11.04 17.42
C GLN A 682 -4.76 11.61 18.59
N ASN A 683 -5.15 11.19 19.80
CA ASN A 683 -4.47 11.55 21.05
C ASN A 683 -3.89 10.33 21.79
N ASP A 684 -4.35 9.11 21.41
CA ASP A 684 -3.87 7.85 21.97
C ASP A 684 -2.68 7.40 21.14
N ILE A 685 -1.53 8.08 21.34
CA ILE A 685 -0.30 7.93 20.56
C ILE A 685 0.63 6.92 21.22
N GLY A 686 1.45 6.25 20.42
CA GLY A 686 2.59 5.44 20.88
C GLY A 686 3.75 6.31 21.33
N GLU A 687 4.77 5.67 21.88
CA GLU A 687 6.02 6.32 22.27
C GLU A 687 6.74 6.86 21.02
N GLY A 688 7.32 8.05 21.12
CA GLY A 688 7.97 8.72 19.98
C GLY A 688 7.02 9.38 18.95
N GLU A 689 5.69 9.28 19.11
CA GLU A 689 4.74 9.84 18.16
C GLU A 689 4.21 11.22 18.56
N SER A 690 3.90 12.03 17.57
CA SER A 690 3.15 13.28 17.75
C SER A 690 1.64 13.05 17.56
N VAL A 691 0.80 13.87 18.23
CA VAL A 691 -0.65 13.86 18.01
C VAL A 691 -0.99 14.29 16.58
N THR A 692 -2.12 13.80 16.04
CA THR A 692 -2.62 14.20 14.73
C THR A 692 -3.99 14.86 14.87
N ASP A 693 -4.15 16.06 14.32
CA ASP A 693 -5.40 16.81 14.40
C ASP A 693 -6.50 16.19 13.53
N SER A 694 -7.76 16.44 13.91
CA SER A 694 -8.94 16.01 13.17
C SER A 694 -9.08 16.77 11.85
N TYR A 695 -9.63 16.12 10.82
CA TYR A 695 -9.89 16.72 9.52
C TYR A 695 -11.13 16.17 8.83
N GLN A 696 -11.61 16.87 7.80
CA GLN A 696 -12.80 16.48 7.02
C GLN A 696 -12.49 16.49 5.52
N MET A 697 -12.70 15.35 4.86
CA MET A 697 -12.55 15.19 3.42
C MET A 697 -13.90 15.10 2.73
N LEU A 698 -14.24 16.09 1.90
CA LEU A 698 -15.47 16.09 1.09
C LEU A 698 -15.13 15.72 -0.35
N ASN A 699 -15.67 14.59 -0.82
CA ASN A 699 -15.47 14.07 -2.17
C ASN A 699 -16.79 13.99 -2.93
N THR A 700 -16.74 14.19 -4.26
CA THR A 700 -17.92 14.08 -5.12
C THR A 700 -17.58 13.53 -6.49
N ARG A 701 -18.54 12.83 -7.11
CA ARG A 701 -18.44 12.34 -8.47
C ARG A 701 -19.78 12.41 -9.18
N LEU A 702 -19.77 12.82 -10.44
CA LEU A 702 -20.90 12.80 -11.35
C LEU A 702 -20.52 12.08 -12.63
N THR A 703 -21.12 10.93 -12.88
CA THR A 703 -20.90 10.09 -14.06
C THR A 703 -22.12 10.11 -14.96
N LYS A 704 -21.90 10.23 -16.27
CA LYS A 704 -22.92 10.09 -17.31
C LYS A 704 -22.48 9.11 -18.38
N THR A 705 -23.29 8.10 -18.60
CA THR A 705 -23.11 7.13 -19.69
C THR A 705 -23.92 7.56 -20.92
N PHE A 706 -23.30 7.56 -22.08
CA PHE A 706 -23.93 7.89 -23.39
C PHE A 706 -23.90 6.65 -24.28
N ASN A 707 -25.06 6.06 -24.51
CA ASN A 707 -25.20 5.00 -25.51
C ASN A 707 -25.16 5.62 -26.90
N LEU A 708 -24.12 5.29 -27.71
CA LEU A 708 -23.90 5.85 -29.02
C LEU A 708 -24.76 5.12 -30.05
N SER A 709 -24.90 5.72 -31.26
CA SER A 709 -25.63 5.12 -32.38
C SER A 709 -24.87 3.92 -32.94
N GLY A 710 -24.80 2.80 -32.22
CA GLY A 710 -24.06 1.59 -32.55
C GLY A 710 -23.72 0.81 -31.26
N PRO A 711 -22.81 -0.15 -31.30
CA PRO A 711 -22.46 -0.92 -30.12
C PRO A 711 -21.57 -0.15 -29.10
N GLY A 712 -21.21 1.09 -29.41
CA GLY A 712 -20.29 1.87 -28.56
C GLY A 712 -21.00 2.61 -27.42
N GLU A 713 -20.31 2.71 -26.28
CA GLU A 713 -20.69 3.45 -25.09
C GLU A 713 -19.59 4.47 -24.75
N LEU A 714 -19.97 5.69 -24.37
CA LEU A 714 -19.07 6.70 -23.85
C LEU A 714 -19.47 7.05 -22.43
N LYS A 715 -18.60 6.79 -21.46
CA LYS A 715 -18.74 7.20 -20.07
C LYS A 715 -17.95 8.49 -19.85
N VAL A 716 -18.55 9.48 -19.20
CA VAL A 716 -17.91 10.74 -18.82
C VAL A 716 -18.14 10.96 -17.35
N SER A 717 -17.07 11.07 -16.57
CA SER A 717 -17.10 11.36 -15.16
C SER A 717 -16.40 12.69 -14.86
N ILE A 718 -16.96 13.45 -13.93
CA ILE A 718 -16.33 14.63 -13.32
C ILE A 718 -16.27 14.35 -11.83
N PHE A 719 -15.12 14.56 -11.23
CA PHE A 719 -14.91 14.29 -9.81
C PHE A 719 -14.21 15.46 -9.11
N GLY A 720 -14.28 15.46 -7.79
CA GLY A 720 -13.50 16.34 -6.93
C GLY A 720 -13.23 15.66 -5.61
N SER A 721 -12.02 15.76 -5.11
CA SER A 721 -11.58 15.28 -3.80
C SER A 721 -11.01 16.43 -2.97
N ASN A 722 -11.03 16.27 -1.64
CA ASN A 722 -10.70 17.33 -0.68
C ASN A 722 -11.29 18.71 -1.05
N LEU A 723 -12.59 18.76 -1.39
CA LEU A 723 -13.25 19.99 -1.84
C LEU A 723 -13.24 21.11 -0.79
N LEU A 724 -13.01 20.76 0.48
CA LEU A 724 -12.89 21.71 1.58
C LEU A 724 -11.52 22.35 1.67
N ASP A 725 -10.52 21.77 0.98
CA ASP A 725 -9.11 22.20 1.04
C ASP A 725 -8.57 22.16 2.46
N GLU A 726 -8.89 21.04 3.12
CA GLU A 726 -8.55 20.82 4.52
C GLU A 726 -7.12 20.31 4.62
N VAL A 727 -6.35 20.85 5.58
CA VAL A 727 -5.06 20.25 5.95
C VAL A 727 -5.31 18.91 6.64
N ALA A 728 -4.89 17.86 6.01
CA ALA A 728 -5.11 16.50 6.49
C ALA A 728 -3.79 15.75 6.59
N ARG A 729 -3.62 14.93 7.65
CA ARG A 729 -2.45 14.09 7.88
C ARG A 729 -2.86 12.68 8.21
N ASN A 730 -2.18 11.73 7.63
CA ASN A 730 -2.40 10.33 7.94
C ASN A 730 -1.57 9.93 9.17
N HIS A 731 -2.21 9.57 10.26
CA HIS A 731 -1.52 9.26 11.53
C HIS A 731 -0.56 8.07 11.41
N SER A 732 -0.84 7.11 10.54
CA SER A 732 0.02 5.94 10.34
C SER A 732 1.26 6.19 9.47
N SER A 733 1.38 7.36 8.84
CA SER A 733 2.57 7.75 8.08
C SER A 733 3.74 8.10 9.02
N PHE A 734 4.95 7.66 8.69
CA PHE A 734 6.18 8.02 9.39
C PHE A 734 6.53 9.51 9.22
N VAL A 735 6.14 10.09 8.10
CA VAL A 735 6.47 11.45 7.66
C VAL A 735 5.25 12.37 7.61
N LYS A 736 4.24 12.10 8.44
CA LYS A 736 2.94 12.82 8.42
C LYS A 736 3.03 14.34 8.59
N ASN A 737 4.09 14.85 9.22
CA ASN A 737 4.29 16.27 9.47
C ASN A 737 4.90 16.96 8.25
N GLN A 738 5.82 16.29 7.58
CA GLN A 738 6.55 16.75 6.39
C GLN A 738 5.73 16.52 5.11
N VAL A 739 4.99 15.40 5.04
CA VAL A 739 4.22 14.98 3.87
C VAL A 739 2.72 14.87 4.22
N PRO A 740 1.97 15.99 4.23
CA PRO A 740 0.52 15.97 4.42
C PRO A 740 -0.21 15.36 3.22
N LEU A 741 -1.50 15.03 3.38
CA LEU A 741 -2.34 14.58 2.28
C LEU A 741 -2.58 15.70 1.27
N ALA A 742 -2.81 15.33 0.01
CA ALA A 742 -3.02 16.26 -1.09
C ALA A 742 -4.18 17.24 -0.86
N GLY A 743 -4.01 18.45 -1.35
CA GLY A 743 -5.00 19.54 -1.33
C GLY A 743 -6.21 19.26 -2.22
N ARG A 744 -6.95 20.33 -2.55
CA ARG A 744 -8.17 20.24 -3.35
C ARG A 744 -7.89 19.77 -4.78
N ASN A 745 -8.59 18.71 -5.20
CA ASN A 745 -8.49 18.15 -6.54
C ASN A 745 -9.81 18.28 -7.32
N TYR A 746 -9.71 18.52 -8.63
CA TYR A 746 -10.79 18.42 -9.62
C TYR A 746 -10.30 17.65 -10.82
N GLY A 747 -11.11 16.76 -11.34
CA GLY A 747 -10.73 15.98 -12.50
C GLY A 747 -11.89 15.57 -13.38
N ALA A 748 -11.54 15.00 -14.53
CA ALA A 748 -12.47 14.45 -15.49
C ALA A 748 -11.92 13.17 -16.12
N LYS A 749 -12.83 12.19 -16.30
CA LYS A 749 -12.53 10.91 -16.97
C LYS A 749 -13.42 10.73 -18.18
N PHE A 750 -12.87 10.13 -19.21
CA PHE A 750 -13.55 9.74 -20.43
C PHE A 750 -13.19 8.30 -20.75
N SER A 751 -14.16 7.40 -20.78
CA SER A 751 -13.97 6.00 -21.16
C SER A 751 -14.89 5.65 -22.33
N TYR A 752 -14.33 5.12 -23.38
CA TYR A 752 -15.05 4.67 -24.57
C TYR A 752 -14.94 3.16 -24.68
N LYS A 753 -16.08 2.49 -24.61
CA LYS A 753 -16.23 1.04 -24.75
C LYS A 753 -16.92 0.69 -26.05
N PHE A 754 -16.39 -0.31 -26.78
CA PHE A 754 -16.94 -0.78 -28.07
C PHE A 754 -16.95 -2.30 -28.15
#